data_d47b61dc925456e96c7db38cac0d2b41
#
_entry.id   d47b61dc925456e96c7db38cac0d2b41
#
_cell.length_a   1.000
_cell.length_b   1.000
_cell.length_c   1.000
_cell.angle_alpha   90.00
_cell.angle_beta   90.00
_cell.angle_gamma   90.00
#
_symmetry.space_group_name_H-M   'P 1'
#
loop_
_entity.id
_entity.type
_entity.pdbx_description
1 polymer ?
#
loop_
_entity_poly.entity_id
_entity_poly.type
_entity_poly.pdbx_seq_one_letter_code
_entity_poly.pdbx_strand_id
1 'polypeptide(L)'
;MTPLLVASEHPDYWSLYIYLAVVTAAAFALARVRMWPWLAIAAVVFSAGWTLPGVGIVSVDALGAHLFHVVTGFALAAALIVAGLFLGPDAEVGRIDGVSSAALGTYLVAATLLVLASRHDPLALATFAVLVAATVAIAWRAEPAAAAVPAAALLAALVIVRWAVDIHVGHLLAPSGPVAGAVPEPPKADVEWHLVLATGFALLFGTAGYRAQGRSRRPIVPILWSASAVFAPVAILATLYYRIANLEPSIPFAASALLLSVLYALATEQLDKRALRPGLAAAGALFATGAVAALALALTMALEKGWLTVALALMVAGIAWVADKRPLPALRMLAAAVAVLVMARIAWEPRIVGPDVGTTPIFNWLLYGYGISAAAFAVGGHLLRRRADDGPARTIDSGAIVLTVLLAFSEIRHFIYRGDIYRNSTGLAELALQVSVGLAMTIGLERLRLHTRSLVHDVGALVVAALTLMAIVLGLAVSKNPLLTGEPVGGSFVNLILLGYGLPAVLAAALALQTRGVRPRFYSATAAVTAVALALAYLSLEARALYHGEVLSVGPTSNAEQYTYSAVWLAFGVVLLAGGVLLRSQPVRFASAAVVILTVLKVFLVDMHDLTGVYQGLSFIGLGVVLLGIGWLYQRLLFPRLPGTGTFAA
;
A
#
# COMPACT_ATOMS: atom_id res chain seq x y z
N MET A 1 20.30 -40.80 -26.56
CA MET A 1 18.98 -41.31 -27.03
C MET A 1 18.85 -42.82 -26.88
N THR A 2 19.89 -43.57 -27.10
CA THR A 2 19.85 -45.06 -27.06
C THR A 2 19.34 -45.64 -25.72
N PRO A 3 19.69 -45.13 -24.52
CA PRO A 3 19.18 -45.69 -23.26
C PRO A 3 17.67 -45.53 -23.05
N LEU A 4 17.04 -44.55 -23.68
CA LEU A 4 15.58 -44.34 -23.60
C LEU A 4 14.80 -45.34 -24.45
N LEU A 5 15.47 -45.98 -25.43
CA LEU A 5 14.87 -46.95 -26.36
C LEU A 5 14.98 -48.38 -25.86
N VAL A 6 15.81 -48.65 -24.85
CA VAL A 6 15.97 -49.97 -24.22
C VAL A 6 15.22 -49.97 -22.89
N ALA A 7 13.96 -50.34 -22.93
CA ALA A 7 13.16 -50.55 -21.73
C ALA A 7 13.73 -51.75 -20.95
N SER A 8 14.25 -51.51 -19.74
CA SER A 8 14.65 -52.53 -18.77
C SER A 8 13.69 -52.47 -17.59
N GLU A 9 13.18 -53.63 -17.18
CA GLU A 9 12.34 -53.72 -15.98
C GLU A 9 13.11 -53.38 -14.69
N HIS A 10 14.45 -53.50 -14.73
CA HIS A 10 15.34 -53.15 -13.62
C HIS A 10 16.54 -52.34 -14.15
N PRO A 11 16.46 -51.00 -14.28
CA PRO A 11 17.57 -50.19 -14.76
C PRO A 11 18.72 -50.15 -13.75
N ASP A 12 19.94 -50.56 -14.18
CA ASP A 12 21.15 -50.36 -13.38
C ASP A 12 21.62 -48.88 -13.54
N TYR A 13 21.22 -48.03 -12.61
CA TYR A 13 21.58 -46.64 -12.60
C TYR A 13 23.08 -46.39 -12.45
N TRP A 14 23.83 -47.27 -11.76
CA TRP A 14 25.26 -47.08 -11.57
C TRP A 14 26.03 -47.20 -12.89
N SER A 15 25.81 -48.29 -13.63
CA SER A 15 26.42 -48.49 -14.95
C SER A 15 26.05 -47.38 -15.92
N LEU A 16 24.78 -46.94 -15.91
CA LEU A 16 24.30 -45.85 -16.73
C LEU A 16 25.02 -44.52 -16.41
N TYR A 17 25.12 -44.15 -15.14
CA TYR A 17 25.71 -42.89 -14.74
C TYR A 17 27.24 -42.85 -14.89
N ILE A 18 27.93 -43.94 -14.72
CA ILE A 18 29.35 -44.07 -15.07
C ILE A 18 29.55 -43.82 -16.59
N TYR A 19 28.72 -44.44 -17.43
CA TYR A 19 28.75 -44.23 -18.86
C TYR A 19 28.46 -42.75 -19.21
N LEU A 20 27.41 -42.18 -18.65
CA LEU A 20 27.07 -40.75 -18.88
C LEU A 20 28.17 -39.81 -18.39
N ALA A 21 28.86 -40.13 -17.31
CA ALA A 21 30.01 -39.31 -16.84
C ALA A 21 31.12 -39.26 -17.91
N VAL A 22 31.46 -40.39 -18.52
CA VAL A 22 32.48 -40.48 -19.58
C VAL A 22 32.02 -39.66 -20.82
N VAL A 23 30.76 -39.81 -21.25
CA VAL A 23 30.20 -39.10 -22.38
C VAL A 23 30.17 -37.59 -22.14
N THR A 24 29.72 -37.21 -20.90
CA THR A 24 29.68 -35.78 -20.51
C THR A 24 31.08 -35.18 -20.45
N ALA A 25 32.07 -35.89 -19.90
CA ALA A 25 33.46 -35.45 -19.87
C ALA A 25 34.02 -35.22 -21.31
N ALA A 26 33.77 -36.18 -22.20
CA ALA A 26 34.20 -36.06 -23.60
C ALA A 26 33.49 -34.87 -24.31
N ALA A 27 32.18 -34.70 -24.10
CA ALA A 27 31.42 -33.59 -24.66
C ALA A 27 31.92 -32.23 -24.13
N PHE A 28 32.16 -32.09 -22.82
CA PHE A 28 32.71 -30.87 -22.25
C PHE A 28 34.13 -30.57 -22.72
N ALA A 29 35.00 -31.57 -22.81
CA ALA A 29 36.34 -31.42 -23.34
C ALA A 29 36.29 -30.96 -24.80
N LEU A 30 35.47 -31.59 -25.65
CA LEU A 30 35.31 -31.18 -27.04
C LEU A 30 34.72 -29.77 -27.17
N ALA A 31 33.69 -29.44 -26.37
CA ALA A 31 33.08 -28.12 -26.34
C ALA A 31 34.13 -27.05 -25.97
N ARG A 32 35.04 -27.35 -25.06
CA ARG A 32 36.10 -26.44 -24.63
C ARG A 32 37.18 -26.26 -25.68
N VAL A 33 37.64 -27.36 -26.30
CA VAL A 33 38.69 -27.32 -27.37
C VAL A 33 38.19 -26.58 -28.58
N ARG A 34 36.96 -26.85 -28.99
CA ARG A 34 36.35 -26.25 -30.20
C ARG A 34 35.69 -24.90 -29.94
N MET A 35 35.62 -24.46 -28.69
CA MET A 35 34.89 -23.25 -28.27
C MET A 35 33.43 -23.26 -28.77
N TRP A 36 32.76 -24.40 -28.59
CA TRP A 36 31.35 -24.61 -28.96
C TRP A 36 30.43 -24.46 -27.78
N PRO A 37 29.90 -23.27 -27.46
CA PRO A 37 29.04 -23.06 -26.32
C PRO A 37 27.73 -23.85 -26.42
N TRP A 38 27.20 -24.03 -27.62
CA TRP A 38 26.00 -24.82 -27.85
C TRP A 38 26.16 -26.28 -27.39
N LEU A 39 27.36 -26.87 -27.62
CA LEU A 39 27.64 -28.27 -27.23
C LEU A 39 27.77 -28.38 -25.70
N ALA A 40 28.36 -27.38 -25.05
CA ALA A 40 28.42 -27.33 -23.60
C ALA A 40 27.01 -27.26 -22.97
N ILE A 41 26.16 -26.36 -23.50
CA ILE A 41 24.78 -26.20 -23.08
C ILE A 41 23.99 -27.52 -23.29
N ALA A 42 24.07 -28.10 -24.49
CA ALA A 42 23.41 -29.37 -24.80
C ALA A 42 23.84 -30.50 -23.85
N ALA A 43 25.16 -30.63 -23.63
CA ALA A 43 25.69 -31.66 -22.73
C ALA A 43 25.22 -31.46 -21.27
N VAL A 44 25.17 -30.21 -20.76
CA VAL A 44 24.63 -29.88 -19.45
C VAL A 44 23.15 -30.24 -19.34
N VAL A 45 22.34 -29.82 -20.31
CA VAL A 45 20.89 -30.07 -20.32
C VAL A 45 20.57 -31.56 -20.39
N PHE A 46 21.23 -32.28 -21.30
CA PHE A 46 21.00 -33.73 -21.44
C PHE A 46 21.53 -34.51 -20.24
N SER A 47 22.70 -34.16 -19.70
CA SER A 47 23.25 -34.82 -18.52
C SER A 47 22.34 -34.57 -17.30
N ALA A 48 22.01 -33.34 -16.99
CA ALA A 48 21.12 -32.99 -15.87
C ALA A 48 19.70 -33.58 -16.08
N GLY A 49 19.21 -33.63 -17.32
CA GLY A 49 17.91 -34.23 -17.63
C GLY A 49 17.78 -35.70 -17.24
N TRP A 50 18.89 -36.43 -17.16
CA TRP A 50 18.90 -37.81 -16.68
C TRP A 50 18.64 -37.96 -15.17
N THR A 51 18.62 -36.89 -14.42
CA THR A 51 18.15 -36.95 -13.01
C THR A 51 16.62 -37.03 -12.92
N LEU A 52 15.87 -36.61 -13.97
CA LEU A 52 14.41 -36.60 -13.98
C LEU A 52 13.75 -37.98 -13.78
N PRO A 53 14.25 -39.09 -14.39
CA PRO A 53 13.69 -40.41 -14.13
C PRO A 53 13.70 -40.83 -12.67
N GLY A 54 14.62 -40.30 -11.85
CA GLY A 54 14.68 -40.54 -10.41
C GLY A 54 13.74 -39.69 -9.57
N VAL A 55 13.19 -38.62 -10.14
CA VAL A 55 12.34 -37.64 -9.42
C VAL A 55 10.85 -38.00 -9.45
N GLY A 56 10.43 -38.91 -10.32
CA GLY A 56 9.01 -39.14 -10.61
C GLY A 56 8.31 -40.21 -9.78
N ILE A 57 8.98 -41.00 -8.95
CA ILE A 57 8.39 -42.18 -8.28
C ILE A 57 8.83 -42.25 -6.81
N VAL A 58 7.89 -42.61 -5.98
CA VAL A 58 7.85 -42.56 -4.50
C VAL A 58 8.93 -43.36 -3.75
N SER A 59 9.80 -44.13 -4.41
CA SER A 59 10.94 -44.82 -3.81
C SER A 59 12.25 -44.37 -4.46
N VAL A 60 13.11 -43.75 -3.66
CA VAL A 60 14.43 -43.34 -4.12
C VAL A 60 15.43 -44.49 -3.92
N ASP A 61 15.13 -45.65 -4.45
CA ASP A 61 15.97 -46.86 -4.28
C ASP A 61 17.38 -46.71 -4.85
N ALA A 62 17.62 -45.68 -5.68
CA ALA A 62 18.92 -45.41 -6.28
C ALA A 62 19.44 -43.98 -5.96
N LEU A 63 19.06 -43.38 -4.83
CA LEU A 63 19.46 -42.01 -4.45
C LEU A 63 20.98 -41.81 -4.56
N GLY A 64 21.76 -42.77 -4.04
CA GLY A 64 23.23 -42.69 -4.12
C GLY A 64 23.76 -42.59 -5.54
N ALA A 65 23.19 -43.34 -6.51
CA ALA A 65 23.59 -43.28 -7.91
C ALA A 65 23.21 -41.96 -8.56
N HIS A 66 22.01 -41.41 -8.27
CA HIS A 66 21.57 -40.09 -8.75
C HIS A 66 22.46 -38.98 -8.21
N LEU A 67 22.78 -39.02 -6.90
CA LEU A 67 23.69 -38.05 -6.28
C LEU A 67 25.09 -38.12 -6.87
N PHE A 68 25.63 -39.36 -7.09
CA PHE A 68 26.91 -39.56 -7.80
C PHE A 68 26.88 -38.89 -9.19
N HIS A 69 25.83 -39.05 -9.97
CA HIS A 69 25.68 -38.45 -11.29
C HIS A 69 25.70 -36.91 -11.22
N VAL A 70 24.93 -36.32 -10.30
CA VAL A 70 24.87 -34.86 -10.13
C VAL A 70 26.22 -34.30 -9.67
N VAL A 71 26.86 -34.94 -8.69
CA VAL A 71 28.17 -34.52 -8.16
C VAL A 71 29.26 -34.60 -9.25
N THR A 72 29.28 -35.74 -9.98
CA THR A 72 30.24 -35.94 -11.06
C THR A 72 30.05 -34.96 -12.21
N GLY A 73 28.78 -34.72 -12.64
CA GLY A 73 28.44 -33.75 -13.66
C GLY A 73 28.82 -32.31 -13.25
N PHE A 74 28.54 -31.94 -12.00
CA PHE A 74 28.94 -30.65 -11.42
C PHE A 74 30.46 -30.50 -11.41
N ALA A 75 31.20 -31.51 -10.96
CA ALA A 75 32.67 -31.51 -10.92
C ALA A 75 33.28 -31.38 -12.32
N LEU A 76 32.75 -32.11 -13.30
CA LEU A 76 33.16 -32.03 -14.70
C LEU A 76 32.87 -30.65 -15.29
N ALA A 77 31.71 -30.08 -15.01
CA ALA A 77 31.36 -28.72 -15.46
C ALA A 77 32.31 -27.69 -14.81
N ALA A 78 32.57 -27.79 -13.52
CA ALA A 78 33.49 -26.92 -12.82
C ALA A 78 34.92 -27.00 -13.37
N ALA A 79 35.43 -28.21 -13.59
CA ALA A 79 36.79 -28.45 -14.06
C ALA A 79 37.00 -28.09 -15.54
N LEU A 80 36.11 -28.51 -16.42
CA LEU A 80 36.30 -28.41 -17.87
C LEU A 80 35.70 -27.13 -18.46
N ILE A 81 34.55 -26.68 -17.97
CA ILE A 81 33.86 -25.50 -18.50
C ILE A 81 34.30 -24.23 -17.80
N VAL A 82 34.22 -24.20 -16.46
CA VAL A 82 34.50 -22.98 -15.69
C VAL A 82 36.00 -22.73 -15.57
N ALA A 83 36.77 -23.68 -15.08
CA ALA A 83 38.20 -23.53 -14.85
C ALA A 83 39.04 -23.74 -16.10
N GLY A 84 38.55 -24.48 -17.09
CA GLY A 84 39.29 -24.77 -18.32
C GLY A 84 40.59 -25.53 -18.06
N LEU A 85 40.65 -26.37 -16.99
CA LEU A 85 41.87 -26.91 -16.41
C LEU A 85 42.73 -27.73 -17.36
N PHE A 86 42.12 -28.37 -18.36
CA PHE A 86 42.86 -29.33 -19.18
C PHE A 86 43.00 -28.93 -20.65
N LEU A 87 42.09 -28.14 -21.22
CA LEU A 87 42.03 -27.84 -22.65
C LEU A 87 41.38 -26.47 -22.90
N GLY A 88 41.97 -25.70 -23.83
CA GLY A 88 41.44 -24.43 -24.33
C GLY A 88 41.91 -23.19 -23.51
N PRO A 89 41.61 -22.00 -24.01
CA PRO A 89 42.02 -20.75 -23.37
C PRO A 89 41.33 -20.56 -22.04
N ASP A 90 42.01 -19.84 -21.12
CA ASP A 90 41.41 -19.43 -19.85
C ASP A 90 40.17 -18.57 -20.07
N ALA A 91 39.21 -18.66 -19.13
CA ALA A 91 38.05 -17.77 -19.13
C ALA A 91 38.53 -16.32 -18.97
N GLU A 92 38.01 -15.39 -19.81
CA GLU A 92 38.40 -13.98 -19.71
C GLU A 92 38.14 -13.42 -18.31
N VAL A 93 39.19 -12.93 -17.68
CA VAL A 93 39.10 -12.32 -16.35
C VAL A 93 38.14 -11.15 -16.38
N GLY A 94 37.20 -11.15 -15.46
CA GLY A 94 36.23 -10.06 -15.31
C GLY A 94 35.04 -10.09 -16.29
N ARG A 95 34.82 -11.18 -17.04
CA ARG A 95 33.62 -11.39 -17.85
C ARG A 95 32.73 -12.43 -17.18
N ILE A 96 31.42 -12.07 -17.01
CA ILE A 96 30.42 -13.08 -16.63
C ILE A 96 30.14 -13.94 -17.84
N ASP A 97 30.37 -15.24 -17.70
CA ASP A 97 30.03 -16.22 -18.71
C ASP A 97 28.73 -16.93 -18.34
N GLY A 98 27.73 -16.76 -19.23
CA GLY A 98 26.42 -17.40 -19.05
C GLY A 98 26.49 -18.92 -19.06
N VAL A 99 27.41 -19.52 -19.86
CA VAL A 99 27.56 -20.98 -19.95
C VAL A 99 28.14 -21.55 -18.67
N SER A 100 29.18 -20.92 -18.11
CA SER A 100 29.80 -21.33 -16.84
C SER A 100 28.80 -21.23 -15.68
N SER A 101 28.06 -20.11 -15.59
CA SER A 101 27.08 -19.91 -14.52
C SER A 101 25.87 -20.84 -14.67
N ALA A 102 25.38 -21.05 -15.90
CA ALA A 102 24.27 -21.95 -16.18
C ALA A 102 24.65 -23.43 -15.92
N ALA A 103 25.87 -23.84 -16.28
CA ALA A 103 26.32 -25.21 -16.04
C ALA A 103 26.28 -25.55 -14.55
N LEU A 104 26.86 -24.71 -13.68
CA LEU A 104 26.79 -24.93 -12.23
C LEU A 104 25.36 -24.83 -11.71
N GLY A 105 24.59 -23.83 -12.15
CA GLY A 105 23.20 -23.64 -11.76
C GLY A 105 22.30 -24.82 -12.10
N THR A 106 22.48 -25.44 -13.27
CA THR A 106 21.67 -26.59 -13.70
C THR A 106 21.90 -27.82 -12.82
N TYR A 107 23.13 -28.12 -12.44
CA TYR A 107 23.42 -29.20 -11.50
C TYR A 107 22.93 -28.91 -10.08
N LEU A 108 22.94 -27.63 -9.67
CA LEU A 108 22.30 -27.23 -8.41
C LEU A 108 20.77 -27.44 -8.44
N VAL A 109 20.11 -27.12 -9.58
CA VAL A 109 18.70 -27.42 -9.78
C VAL A 109 18.44 -28.92 -9.70
N ALA A 110 19.27 -29.73 -10.37
CA ALA A 110 19.17 -31.19 -10.29
C ALA A 110 19.32 -31.70 -8.85
N ALA A 111 20.32 -31.20 -8.10
CA ALA A 111 20.49 -31.54 -6.70
C ALA A 111 19.28 -31.10 -5.84
N THR A 112 18.73 -29.91 -6.10
CA THR A 112 17.51 -29.43 -5.44
C THR A 112 16.34 -30.37 -5.67
N LEU A 113 16.12 -30.80 -6.92
CA LEU A 113 15.05 -31.74 -7.25
C LEU A 113 15.21 -33.08 -6.51
N LEU A 114 16.44 -33.60 -6.40
CA LEU A 114 16.72 -34.81 -5.62
C LEU A 114 16.44 -34.62 -4.13
N VAL A 115 16.80 -33.48 -3.54
CA VAL A 115 16.47 -33.16 -2.15
C VAL A 115 14.96 -33.15 -1.93
N LEU A 116 14.21 -32.53 -2.83
CA LEU A 116 12.75 -32.44 -2.72
C LEU A 116 12.09 -33.81 -2.93
N ALA A 117 12.55 -34.57 -3.92
CA ALA A 117 12.02 -35.91 -4.22
C ALA A 117 12.31 -36.94 -3.11
N SER A 118 13.49 -36.83 -2.48
CA SER A 118 13.87 -37.69 -1.35
C SER A 118 13.26 -37.26 0.00
N ARG A 119 12.36 -36.26 0.00
CA ARG A 119 11.77 -35.66 1.22
C ARG A 119 12.82 -35.19 2.22
N HIS A 120 13.83 -34.49 1.71
CA HIS A 120 14.92 -33.92 2.52
C HIS A 120 15.81 -34.97 3.20
N ASP A 121 16.11 -36.05 2.47
CA ASP A 121 17.06 -37.07 2.95
C ASP A 121 18.38 -36.44 3.39
N PRO A 122 18.99 -36.83 4.52
CA PRO A 122 20.21 -36.27 5.06
C PRO A 122 21.41 -36.29 4.09
N LEU A 123 21.55 -37.40 3.30
CA LEU A 123 22.64 -37.50 2.32
C LEU A 123 22.43 -36.53 1.15
N ALA A 124 21.19 -36.39 0.67
CA ALA A 124 20.84 -35.45 -0.38
C ALA A 124 21.06 -33.99 0.08
N LEU A 125 20.62 -33.66 1.30
CA LEU A 125 20.85 -32.34 1.92
C LEU A 125 22.33 -32.03 2.09
N ALA A 126 23.13 -32.95 2.61
CA ALA A 126 24.57 -32.77 2.78
C ALA A 126 25.25 -32.59 1.41
N THR A 127 24.90 -33.39 0.41
CA THR A 127 25.41 -33.25 -0.95
C THR A 127 25.04 -31.89 -1.54
N PHE A 128 23.80 -31.46 -1.42
CA PHE A 128 23.34 -30.14 -1.87
C PHE A 128 24.13 -29.02 -1.18
N ALA A 129 24.31 -29.10 0.14
CA ALA A 129 25.09 -28.10 0.89
C ALA A 129 26.53 -27.99 0.41
N VAL A 130 27.19 -29.12 0.13
CA VAL A 130 28.54 -29.17 -0.44
C VAL A 130 28.57 -28.52 -1.82
N LEU A 131 27.61 -28.81 -2.70
CA LEU A 131 27.53 -28.22 -4.04
C LEU A 131 27.27 -26.70 -3.99
N VAL A 132 26.43 -26.24 -3.08
CA VAL A 132 26.23 -24.79 -2.84
C VAL A 132 27.52 -24.13 -2.37
N ALA A 133 28.20 -24.70 -1.39
CA ALA A 133 29.48 -24.20 -0.89
C ALA A 133 30.56 -24.20 -1.99
N ALA A 134 30.63 -25.28 -2.77
CA ALA A 134 31.53 -25.37 -3.93
C ALA A 134 31.24 -24.30 -4.99
N THR A 135 29.95 -24.03 -5.29
CA THR A 135 29.56 -22.98 -6.23
C THR A 135 30.03 -21.60 -5.74
N VAL A 136 29.85 -21.28 -4.46
CA VAL A 136 30.34 -20.03 -3.86
C VAL A 136 31.87 -19.96 -3.93
N ALA A 137 32.57 -21.06 -3.63
CA ALA A 137 34.04 -21.11 -3.68
C ALA A 137 34.58 -20.99 -5.11
N ILE A 138 33.94 -21.62 -6.09
CA ILE A 138 34.30 -21.52 -7.50
C ILE A 138 34.08 -20.07 -8.00
N ALA A 139 32.88 -19.50 -7.76
CA ALA A 139 32.58 -18.13 -8.15
C ALA A 139 33.49 -17.09 -7.44
N TRP A 140 33.99 -17.41 -6.24
CA TRP A 140 34.97 -16.61 -5.54
C TRP A 140 36.31 -16.54 -6.27
N ARG A 141 36.72 -17.61 -6.93
CA ARG A 141 37.96 -17.69 -7.69
C ARG A 141 37.79 -17.35 -9.16
N ALA A 142 36.66 -17.71 -9.75
CA ALA A 142 36.34 -17.56 -11.16
C ALA A 142 35.15 -16.60 -11.34
N GLU A 143 35.41 -15.32 -11.59
CA GLU A 143 34.37 -14.31 -11.84
C GLU A 143 33.35 -14.69 -12.95
N PRO A 144 33.74 -15.45 -14.02
CA PRO A 144 32.78 -15.90 -15.02
C PRO A 144 31.57 -16.65 -14.44
N ALA A 145 31.75 -17.35 -13.32
CA ALA A 145 30.69 -18.10 -12.63
C ALA A 145 29.89 -17.27 -11.61
N ALA A 146 30.13 -15.97 -11.50
CA ALA A 146 29.50 -15.13 -10.47
C ALA A 146 27.96 -15.12 -10.49
N ALA A 147 27.34 -15.31 -11.65
CA ALA A 147 25.88 -15.38 -11.75
C ALA A 147 25.28 -16.69 -11.19
N ALA A 148 26.11 -17.71 -10.92
CA ALA A 148 25.65 -18.91 -10.22
C ALA A 148 25.39 -18.67 -8.71
N VAL A 149 25.96 -17.61 -8.11
CA VAL A 149 25.82 -17.33 -6.68
C VAL A 149 24.38 -16.96 -6.29
N PRO A 150 23.69 -16.02 -6.97
CA PRO A 150 22.28 -15.75 -6.67
C PRO A 150 21.37 -16.94 -6.99
N ALA A 151 21.69 -17.77 -8.00
CA ALA A 151 20.96 -19.00 -8.24
C ALA A 151 21.12 -19.99 -7.08
N ALA A 152 22.34 -20.18 -6.58
CA ALA A 152 22.60 -21.01 -5.41
C ALA A 152 21.88 -20.49 -4.15
N ALA A 153 21.87 -19.16 -3.94
CA ALA A 153 21.17 -18.50 -2.84
C ALA A 153 19.63 -18.73 -2.90
N LEU A 154 19.07 -18.59 -4.11
CA LEU A 154 17.64 -18.82 -4.34
C LEU A 154 17.27 -20.30 -4.11
N LEU A 155 18.06 -21.24 -4.62
CA LEU A 155 17.81 -22.66 -4.47
C LEU A 155 17.99 -23.11 -3.01
N ALA A 156 19.00 -22.59 -2.30
CA ALA A 156 19.17 -22.85 -0.88
C ALA A 156 17.98 -22.35 -0.07
N ALA A 157 17.52 -21.11 -0.32
CA ALA A 157 16.32 -20.57 0.31
C ALA A 157 15.09 -21.43 -0.02
N LEU A 158 14.92 -21.86 -1.29
CA LEU A 158 13.81 -22.71 -1.72
C LEU A 158 13.78 -24.05 -0.97
N VAL A 159 14.94 -24.72 -0.82
CA VAL A 159 15.04 -25.99 -0.07
C VAL A 159 14.62 -25.79 1.38
N ILE A 160 15.12 -24.74 2.04
CA ILE A 160 14.80 -24.45 3.44
C ILE A 160 13.32 -24.09 3.61
N VAL A 161 12.75 -23.27 2.71
CA VAL A 161 11.33 -22.89 2.71
C VAL A 161 10.45 -24.13 2.49
N ARG A 162 10.77 -24.92 1.48
CA ARG A 162 9.97 -26.11 1.15
C ARG A 162 9.96 -27.11 2.28
N TRP A 163 11.12 -27.33 2.91
CA TRP A 163 11.22 -28.18 4.09
C TRP A 163 10.33 -27.72 5.24
N ALA A 164 10.32 -26.41 5.53
CA ALA A 164 9.44 -25.83 6.54
C ALA A 164 7.95 -26.01 6.20
N VAL A 165 7.58 -25.77 4.93
CA VAL A 165 6.20 -25.90 4.45
C VAL A 165 5.72 -27.36 4.46
N ASP A 166 6.53 -28.30 3.98
CA ASP A 166 6.16 -29.73 3.92
C ASP A 166 5.87 -30.30 5.30
N ILE A 167 6.60 -29.89 6.32
CA ILE A 167 6.35 -30.31 7.69
C ILE A 167 5.04 -29.74 8.22
N HIS A 168 4.74 -28.45 7.98
CA HIS A 168 3.49 -27.84 8.40
C HIS A 168 2.28 -28.42 7.66
N VAL A 169 2.35 -28.58 6.35
CA VAL A 169 1.26 -29.15 5.54
C VAL A 169 1.06 -30.63 5.87
N GLY A 170 2.13 -31.40 5.99
CA GLY A 170 2.05 -32.81 6.39
C GLY A 170 1.38 -32.99 7.75
N HIS A 171 1.64 -32.09 8.67
CA HIS A 171 1.03 -32.08 9.98
C HIS A 171 -0.49 -31.74 9.95
N LEU A 172 -0.90 -30.78 9.13
CA LEU A 172 -2.31 -30.42 8.95
C LEU A 172 -3.12 -31.52 8.23
N LEU A 173 -2.46 -32.33 7.38
CA LEU A 173 -3.09 -33.40 6.62
C LEU A 173 -3.06 -34.77 7.36
N ALA A 174 -2.29 -34.90 8.44
CA ALA A 174 -2.26 -36.11 9.22
C ALA A 174 -3.51 -36.23 10.13
N PRO A 175 -4.38 -37.25 9.96
CA PRO A 175 -5.57 -37.41 10.79
C PRO A 175 -5.20 -38.04 12.13
N SER A 176 -4.57 -37.28 13.01
CA SER A 176 -4.12 -37.82 14.29
C SER A 176 -4.25 -36.85 15.44
N GLY A 177 -5.49 -36.63 15.85
CA GLY A 177 -5.79 -36.03 17.14
C GLY A 177 -6.86 -36.87 17.85
N PRO A 178 -6.79 -37.02 19.17
CA PRO A 178 -7.81 -37.75 19.94
C PRO A 178 -9.15 -37.02 20.02
N VAL A 179 -9.20 -35.77 19.54
CA VAL A 179 -10.41 -34.95 19.56
C VAL A 179 -10.58 -34.32 18.17
N ALA A 180 -11.77 -34.46 17.56
CA ALA A 180 -12.10 -33.84 16.31
C ALA A 180 -11.99 -32.32 16.44
N GLY A 181 -11.12 -31.68 15.63
CA GLY A 181 -10.84 -30.24 15.64
C GLY A 181 -9.60 -29.81 16.44
N ALA A 182 -8.90 -30.70 17.13
CA ALA A 182 -7.59 -30.38 17.70
C ALA A 182 -6.53 -30.37 16.59
N VAL A 183 -5.88 -29.24 16.40
CA VAL A 183 -4.70 -29.14 15.53
C VAL A 183 -3.53 -29.73 16.30
N PRO A 184 -2.95 -30.86 15.84
CA PRO A 184 -1.82 -31.45 16.52
C PRO A 184 -0.62 -30.48 16.59
N GLU A 185 0.21 -30.50 17.61
CA GLU A 185 1.46 -29.72 17.62
C GLU A 185 2.41 -30.21 16.52
N PRO A 186 3.11 -29.31 15.80
CA PRO A 186 4.09 -29.71 14.79
C PRO A 186 5.17 -30.59 15.42
N PRO A 187 5.56 -31.68 14.75
CA PRO A 187 6.60 -32.56 15.27
C PRO A 187 7.90 -31.79 15.47
N LYS A 188 8.49 -31.92 16.66
CA LYS A 188 9.77 -31.28 16.99
C LYS A 188 10.97 -31.96 16.32
N ALA A 189 10.72 -33.08 15.61
CA ALA A 189 11.76 -33.81 14.88
C ALA A 189 12.43 -32.95 13.81
N ASP A 190 13.74 -33.08 13.67
CA ASP A 190 14.61 -32.47 12.66
C ASP A 190 14.78 -30.95 12.72
N VAL A 191 14.34 -30.28 13.79
CA VAL A 191 14.55 -28.83 13.96
C VAL A 191 16.05 -28.49 14.01
N GLU A 192 16.85 -29.32 14.66
CA GLU A 192 18.29 -29.07 14.82
C GLU A 192 19.02 -29.08 13.46
N TRP A 193 18.80 -30.06 12.61
CA TRP A 193 19.39 -30.14 11.28
C TRP A 193 18.93 -28.98 10.38
N HIS A 194 17.63 -28.66 10.44
CA HIS A 194 17.09 -27.52 9.70
C HIS A 194 17.74 -26.21 10.14
N LEU A 195 17.88 -26.01 11.45
CA LEU A 195 18.51 -24.82 12.02
C LEU A 195 20.01 -24.72 11.63
N VAL A 196 20.74 -25.84 11.71
CA VAL A 196 22.19 -25.88 11.37
C VAL A 196 22.39 -25.57 9.89
N LEU A 197 21.68 -26.22 8.98
CA LEU A 197 21.80 -25.98 7.54
C LEU A 197 21.37 -24.58 7.15
N ALA A 198 20.24 -24.11 7.66
CA ALA A 198 19.69 -22.80 7.39
C ALA A 198 20.68 -21.69 7.85
N THR A 199 21.18 -21.81 9.09
CA THR A 199 22.17 -20.87 9.63
C THR A 199 23.49 -20.94 8.84
N GLY A 200 23.92 -22.16 8.46
CA GLY A 200 25.10 -22.37 7.63
C GLY A 200 25.01 -21.63 6.29
N PHE A 201 23.88 -21.75 5.58
CA PHE A 201 23.64 -21.01 4.34
C PHE A 201 23.56 -19.49 4.55
N ALA A 202 22.88 -19.03 5.59
CA ALA A 202 22.80 -17.60 5.91
C ALA A 202 24.20 -17.00 6.16
N LEU A 203 25.04 -17.70 6.93
CA LEU A 203 26.42 -17.28 7.19
C LEU A 203 27.29 -17.35 5.92
N LEU A 204 27.15 -18.42 5.12
CA LEU A 204 27.92 -18.58 3.88
C LEU A 204 27.65 -17.43 2.92
N PHE A 205 26.37 -17.17 2.57
CA PHE A 205 26.03 -16.11 1.64
C PHE A 205 26.29 -14.72 2.22
N GLY A 206 25.95 -14.48 3.47
CA GLY A 206 26.16 -13.21 4.15
C GLY A 206 27.65 -12.81 4.19
N THR A 207 28.51 -13.71 4.66
CA THR A 207 29.95 -13.43 4.78
C THR A 207 30.66 -13.39 3.44
N ALA A 208 30.40 -14.33 2.53
CA ALA A 208 31.01 -14.36 1.22
C ALA A 208 30.59 -13.13 0.40
N GLY A 209 29.28 -12.81 0.39
CA GLY A 209 28.77 -11.67 -0.36
C GLY A 209 29.29 -10.33 0.14
N TYR A 210 29.46 -10.14 1.45
CA TYR A 210 30.08 -8.93 2.00
C TYR A 210 31.58 -8.85 1.65
N ARG A 211 32.34 -9.95 1.80
CA ARG A 211 33.77 -10.00 1.52
C ARG A 211 34.09 -9.88 0.03
N ALA A 212 33.17 -10.24 -0.86
CA ALA A 212 33.34 -10.12 -2.30
C ALA A 212 33.32 -8.64 -2.77
N GLN A 213 32.81 -7.72 -1.97
CA GLN A 213 32.66 -6.33 -2.35
C GLN A 213 34.01 -5.65 -2.61
N GLY A 214 34.11 -4.99 -3.77
CA GLY A 214 35.30 -4.25 -4.19
C GLY A 214 36.41 -5.12 -4.80
N ARG A 215 36.19 -6.42 -5.06
CA ARG A 215 37.19 -7.29 -5.72
C ARG A 215 37.13 -7.18 -7.24
N SER A 216 35.92 -7.06 -7.81
CA SER A 216 35.71 -6.99 -9.25
C SER A 216 35.77 -5.56 -9.79
N ARG A 217 36.21 -5.41 -11.03
CA ARG A 217 36.13 -4.17 -11.80
C ARG A 217 34.79 -4.00 -12.53
N ARG A 218 33.94 -5.02 -12.55
CA ARG A 218 32.64 -4.97 -13.23
C ARG A 218 31.52 -4.62 -12.26
N PRO A 219 30.61 -3.69 -12.62
CA PRO A 219 29.59 -3.19 -11.72
C PRO A 219 28.55 -4.25 -11.34
N ILE A 220 28.31 -5.25 -12.19
CA ILE A 220 27.28 -6.27 -11.94
C ILE A 220 27.70 -7.31 -10.88
N VAL A 221 28.99 -7.62 -10.77
CA VAL A 221 29.49 -8.66 -9.86
C VAL A 221 29.24 -8.31 -8.39
N PRO A 222 29.60 -7.10 -7.90
CA PRO A 222 29.23 -6.69 -6.55
C PRO A 222 27.73 -6.75 -6.27
N ILE A 223 26.89 -6.43 -7.27
CA ILE A 223 25.43 -6.48 -7.15
C ILE A 223 24.94 -7.92 -6.94
N LEU A 224 25.43 -8.88 -7.72
CA LEU A 224 25.05 -10.29 -7.59
C LEU A 224 25.43 -10.86 -6.22
N TRP A 225 26.63 -10.55 -5.73
CA TRP A 225 27.08 -10.98 -4.42
C TRP A 225 26.30 -10.32 -3.27
N SER A 226 26.02 -9.02 -3.35
CA SER A 226 25.26 -8.32 -2.32
C SER A 226 23.78 -8.74 -2.32
N ALA A 227 23.18 -8.98 -3.49
CA ALA A 227 21.82 -9.50 -3.58
C ALA A 227 21.70 -10.85 -2.86
N SER A 228 22.66 -11.77 -3.10
CA SER A 228 22.70 -13.07 -2.42
C SER A 228 22.91 -12.95 -0.92
N ALA A 229 23.81 -12.03 -0.49
CA ALA A 229 24.10 -11.78 0.92
C ALA A 229 22.94 -11.18 1.71
N VAL A 230 22.05 -10.46 1.03
CA VAL A 230 20.85 -9.86 1.66
C VAL A 230 19.66 -10.82 1.58
N PHE A 231 19.38 -11.36 0.38
CA PHE A 231 18.19 -12.18 0.16
C PHE A 231 18.22 -13.48 0.99
N ALA A 232 19.32 -14.25 0.94
CA ALA A 232 19.35 -15.57 1.57
C ALA A 232 19.18 -15.51 3.10
N PRO A 233 19.95 -14.70 3.87
CA PRO A 233 19.78 -14.65 5.32
C PRO A 233 18.40 -14.14 5.75
N VAL A 234 17.82 -13.14 5.05
CA VAL A 234 16.49 -12.61 5.38
C VAL A 234 15.41 -13.65 5.12
N ALA A 235 15.43 -14.32 3.95
CA ALA A 235 14.47 -15.36 3.61
C ALA A 235 14.57 -16.57 4.55
N ILE A 236 15.79 -16.98 4.88
CA ILE A 236 16.06 -18.10 5.80
C ILE A 236 15.55 -17.76 7.21
N LEU A 237 15.83 -16.57 7.71
CA LEU A 237 15.37 -16.13 9.03
C LEU A 237 13.84 -16.11 9.12
N ALA A 238 13.18 -15.58 8.09
CA ALA A 238 11.72 -15.58 7.99
C ALA A 238 11.15 -17.01 7.97
N THR A 239 11.83 -17.92 7.28
CA THR A 239 11.44 -19.34 7.20
C THR A 239 11.59 -20.06 8.54
N LEU A 240 12.70 -19.83 9.24
CA LEU A 240 12.92 -20.41 10.57
C LEU A 240 11.90 -19.86 11.58
N TYR A 241 11.56 -18.60 11.49
CA TYR A 241 10.50 -18.01 12.31
C TYR A 241 9.15 -18.68 12.05
N TYR A 242 8.78 -18.87 10.77
CA TYR A 242 7.58 -19.62 10.41
C TYR A 242 7.62 -21.05 10.94
N ARG A 243 8.75 -21.74 10.81
CA ARG A 243 8.91 -23.14 11.20
C ARG A 243 8.88 -23.37 12.71
N ILE A 244 9.51 -22.49 13.49
CA ILE A 244 9.77 -22.71 14.93
C ILE A 244 8.78 -21.92 15.78
N ALA A 245 8.49 -20.68 15.43
CA ALA A 245 7.62 -19.79 16.19
C ALA A 245 6.17 -19.75 15.66
N ASN A 246 5.84 -20.44 14.56
CA ASN A 246 4.50 -20.47 13.94
C ASN A 246 3.93 -19.07 13.65
N LEU A 247 4.80 -18.10 13.36
CA LEU A 247 4.48 -16.69 13.19
C LEU A 247 3.97 -15.98 14.45
N GLU A 248 4.08 -16.61 15.61
CA GLU A 248 3.76 -15.97 16.88
C GLU A 248 4.91 -15.05 17.34
N PRO A 249 4.62 -14.00 18.14
CA PRO A 249 5.65 -13.10 18.63
C PRO A 249 6.77 -13.82 19.37
N SER A 250 8.01 -13.53 18.97
CA SER A 250 9.19 -14.22 19.51
C SER A 250 10.37 -13.27 19.67
N ILE A 251 10.71 -12.96 20.89
CA ILE A 251 11.84 -12.08 21.22
C ILE A 251 13.19 -12.61 20.69
N PRO A 252 13.52 -13.92 20.76
CA PRO A 252 14.76 -14.43 20.19
C PRO A 252 14.88 -14.23 18.67
N PHE A 253 13.79 -14.44 17.93
CA PHE A 253 13.76 -14.20 16.49
C PHE A 253 13.83 -12.70 16.17
N ALA A 254 13.11 -11.87 16.91
CA ALA A 254 13.18 -10.41 16.77
C ALA A 254 14.60 -9.88 17.02
N ALA A 255 15.28 -10.38 18.06
CA ALA A 255 16.67 -10.03 18.36
C ALA A 255 17.62 -10.47 17.23
N SER A 256 17.42 -11.66 16.66
CA SER A 256 18.21 -12.16 15.52
C SER A 256 18.01 -11.31 14.27
N ALA A 257 16.78 -10.89 13.98
CA ALA A 257 16.45 -9.99 12.89
C ALA A 257 17.03 -8.57 13.11
N LEU A 258 16.97 -8.06 14.34
CA LEU A 258 17.59 -6.78 14.70
C LEU A 258 19.11 -6.82 14.55
N LEU A 259 19.76 -7.90 15.00
CA LEU A 259 21.19 -8.11 14.79
C LEU A 259 21.55 -8.10 13.30
N LEU A 260 20.78 -8.81 12.49
CA LEU A 260 20.96 -8.84 11.04
C LEU A 260 20.81 -7.42 10.42
N SER A 261 19.82 -6.65 10.88
CA SER A 261 19.63 -5.26 10.48
C SER A 261 20.85 -4.39 10.81
N VAL A 262 21.37 -4.50 12.03
CA VAL A 262 22.57 -3.77 12.46
C VAL A 262 23.79 -4.17 11.62
N LEU A 263 23.99 -5.46 11.35
CA LEU A 263 25.10 -5.94 10.51
C LEU A 263 25.01 -5.36 9.08
N TYR A 264 23.83 -5.30 8.50
CA TYR A 264 23.64 -4.70 7.18
C TYR A 264 23.81 -3.18 7.17
N ALA A 265 23.39 -2.48 8.22
CA ALA A 265 23.64 -1.05 8.38
C ALA A 265 25.13 -0.75 8.49
N LEU A 266 25.88 -1.52 9.29
CA LEU A 266 27.34 -1.42 9.40
C LEU A 266 28.04 -1.74 8.07
N ALA A 267 27.56 -2.76 7.34
CA ALA A 267 28.08 -3.08 6.01
C ALA A 267 27.88 -1.91 5.04
N THR A 268 26.69 -1.29 5.04
CA THR A 268 26.40 -0.10 4.23
C THR A 268 27.37 1.05 4.56
N GLU A 269 27.56 1.35 5.85
CA GLU A 269 28.46 2.43 6.29
C GLU A 269 29.91 2.16 5.90
N GLN A 270 30.38 0.91 6.03
CA GLN A 270 31.74 0.55 5.65
C GLN A 270 31.95 0.59 4.14
N LEU A 271 30.94 0.22 3.34
CA LEU A 271 31.01 0.29 1.89
C LEU A 271 31.05 1.75 1.39
N ASP A 272 30.31 2.65 2.03
CA ASP A 272 30.36 4.09 1.74
C ASP A 272 31.76 4.71 1.98
N LYS A 273 32.49 4.21 2.99
CA LYS A 273 33.85 4.68 3.32
C LYS A 273 34.91 4.15 2.37
N ARG A 274 34.61 3.14 1.54
CA ARG A 274 35.58 2.57 0.58
C ARG A 274 35.68 3.44 -0.67
N ALA A 275 36.86 3.36 -1.34
CA ALA A 275 37.06 4.06 -2.61
C ALA A 275 35.99 3.74 -3.63
N LEU A 276 35.53 4.73 -4.41
CA LEU A 276 34.53 4.58 -5.47
C LEU A 276 34.97 3.55 -6.51
N ARG A 277 34.40 2.36 -6.44
CA ARG A 277 34.58 1.30 -7.43
C ARG A 277 33.26 1.01 -8.13
N PRO A 278 33.27 0.55 -9.40
CA PRO A 278 32.05 0.23 -10.13
C PRO A 278 31.16 -0.75 -9.36
N GLY A 279 29.86 -0.46 -9.24
CA GLY A 279 28.86 -1.32 -8.60
C GLY A 279 28.81 -1.25 -7.06
N LEU A 280 29.76 -0.58 -6.40
CA LEU A 280 29.82 -0.54 -4.93
C LEU A 280 28.67 0.29 -4.33
N ALA A 281 28.27 1.38 -5.00
CA ALA A 281 27.12 2.18 -4.58
C ALA A 281 25.80 1.38 -4.64
N ALA A 282 25.61 0.58 -5.70
CA ALA A 282 24.44 -0.30 -5.82
C ALA A 282 24.47 -1.43 -4.76
N ALA A 283 25.65 -2.00 -4.50
CA ALA A 283 25.82 -2.98 -3.43
C ALA A 283 25.49 -2.38 -2.05
N GLY A 284 25.98 -1.16 -1.75
CA GLY A 284 25.62 -0.43 -0.53
C GLY A 284 24.11 -0.18 -0.41
N ALA A 285 23.46 0.18 -1.52
CA ALA A 285 22.00 0.33 -1.55
C ALA A 285 21.25 -0.98 -1.25
N LEU A 286 21.76 -2.13 -1.73
CA LEU A 286 21.18 -3.44 -1.41
C LEU A 286 21.34 -3.79 0.08
N PHE A 287 22.52 -3.55 0.68
CA PHE A 287 22.68 -3.75 2.12
C PHE A 287 21.82 -2.79 2.95
N ALA A 288 21.67 -1.53 2.53
CA ALA A 288 20.75 -0.58 3.18
C ALA A 288 19.29 -1.07 3.10
N THR A 289 18.86 -1.60 1.94
CA THR A 289 17.55 -2.21 1.77
C THR A 289 17.39 -3.43 2.67
N GLY A 290 18.43 -4.26 2.76
CA GLY A 290 18.47 -5.42 3.64
C GLY A 290 18.36 -5.03 5.13
N ALA A 291 19.02 -3.96 5.55
CA ALA A 291 18.93 -3.45 6.92
C ALA A 291 17.48 -3.06 7.28
N VAL A 292 16.80 -2.37 6.37
CA VAL A 292 15.39 -1.98 6.57
C VAL A 292 14.46 -3.19 6.53
N ALA A 293 14.67 -4.13 5.61
CA ALA A 293 13.89 -5.36 5.55
C ALA A 293 14.03 -6.21 6.81
N ALA A 294 15.26 -6.36 7.32
CA ALA A 294 15.53 -7.07 8.56
C ALA A 294 14.95 -6.35 9.79
N LEU A 295 14.96 -5.00 9.80
CA LEU A 295 14.30 -4.21 10.85
C LEU A 295 12.77 -4.40 10.81
N ALA A 296 12.17 -4.35 9.62
CA ALA A 296 10.73 -4.62 9.46
C ALA A 296 10.38 -6.02 9.98
N LEU A 297 11.22 -7.01 9.66
CA LEU A 297 11.04 -8.38 10.13
C LEU A 297 11.18 -8.47 11.66
N ALA A 298 12.16 -7.77 12.27
CA ALA A 298 12.32 -7.69 13.72
C ALA A 298 11.07 -7.11 14.41
N LEU A 299 10.52 -6.04 13.86
CA LEU A 299 9.29 -5.43 14.37
C LEU A 299 8.10 -6.38 14.23
N THR A 300 8.00 -7.10 13.11
CA THR A 300 6.93 -8.09 12.88
C THR A 300 7.02 -9.27 13.86
N MET A 301 8.23 -9.68 14.21
CA MET A 301 8.47 -10.77 15.16
C MET A 301 8.32 -10.37 16.63
N ALA A 302 8.44 -9.07 16.95
CA ALA A 302 8.38 -8.55 18.32
C ALA A 302 7.01 -7.98 18.70
N LEU A 303 6.27 -7.41 17.72
CA LEU A 303 5.11 -6.57 17.98
C LEU A 303 3.84 -7.18 17.40
N GLU A 304 2.76 -7.06 18.17
CA GLU A 304 1.44 -7.49 17.75
C GLU A 304 0.55 -6.33 17.32
N LYS A 305 -0.47 -6.64 16.52
CA LYS A 305 -1.63 -5.79 16.21
C LYS A 305 -1.26 -4.33 15.87
N GLY A 306 -1.82 -3.40 16.62
CA GLY A 306 -1.68 -1.96 16.39
C GLY A 306 -0.25 -1.42 16.57
N TRP A 307 0.53 -1.94 17.52
CA TRP A 307 1.91 -1.53 17.75
C TRP A 307 2.82 -1.76 16.56
N LEU A 308 2.62 -2.88 15.86
CA LEU A 308 3.37 -3.16 14.62
C LEU A 308 3.07 -2.13 13.54
N THR A 309 1.81 -1.72 13.39
CA THR A 309 1.42 -0.70 12.39
C THR A 309 2.06 0.65 12.70
N VAL A 310 2.04 1.07 13.96
CA VAL A 310 2.69 2.31 14.43
C VAL A 310 4.20 2.25 14.19
N ALA A 311 4.84 1.14 14.54
CA ALA A 311 6.29 0.96 14.36
C ALA A 311 6.70 1.00 12.89
N LEU A 312 5.94 0.33 12.01
CA LEU A 312 6.18 0.37 10.55
C LEU A 312 5.93 1.77 9.98
N ALA A 313 4.92 2.49 10.46
CA ALA A 313 4.67 3.87 10.05
C ALA A 313 5.80 4.82 10.48
N LEU A 314 6.31 4.69 11.72
CA LEU A 314 7.48 5.45 12.19
C LEU A 314 8.74 5.11 11.39
N MET A 315 8.88 3.86 10.95
CA MET A 315 9.98 3.45 10.09
C MET A 315 9.94 4.16 8.72
N VAL A 316 8.74 4.46 8.16
CA VAL A 316 8.61 5.27 6.94
C VAL A 316 9.25 6.65 7.15
N ALA A 317 8.94 7.33 8.25
CA ALA A 317 9.55 8.61 8.59
C ALA A 317 11.06 8.50 8.80
N GLY A 318 11.52 7.45 9.47
CA GLY A 318 12.94 7.16 9.67
C GLY A 318 13.71 6.95 8.37
N ILE A 319 13.18 6.15 7.45
CA ILE A 319 13.78 5.92 6.12
C ILE A 319 13.80 7.23 5.32
N ALA A 320 12.70 8.00 5.35
CA ALA A 320 12.62 9.28 4.66
C ALA A 320 13.64 10.30 5.22
N TRP A 321 13.86 10.31 6.53
CA TRP A 321 14.91 11.13 7.16
C TRP A 321 16.31 10.72 6.71
N VAL A 322 16.61 9.43 6.65
CA VAL A 322 17.89 8.94 6.12
C VAL A 322 18.05 9.30 4.64
N ALA A 323 16.98 9.15 3.83
CA ALA A 323 16.98 9.51 2.41
C ALA A 323 17.18 11.02 2.18
N ASP A 324 16.75 11.88 3.11
CA ASP A 324 17.02 13.32 3.05
C ASP A 324 18.50 13.62 3.34
N LYS A 325 19.16 12.87 4.23
CA LYS A 325 20.60 13.02 4.54
C LYS A 325 21.49 12.35 3.51
N ARG A 326 21.09 11.19 2.99
CA ARG A 326 21.83 10.39 2.00
C ARG A 326 20.95 10.19 0.76
N PRO A 327 21.21 10.88 -0.36
CA PRO A 327 20.35 10.88 -1.55
C PRO A 327 20.50 9.57 -2.35
N LEU A 328 20.13 8.44 -1.73
CA LEU A 328 20.06 7.15 -2.40
C LEU A 328 18.63 6.93 -2.94
N PRO A 329 18.43 6.81 -4.26
CA PRO A 329 17.10 6.61 -4.85
C PRO A 329 16.38 5.37 -4.29
N ALA A 330 17.14 4.31 -3.96
CA ALA A 330 16.62 3.08 -3.37
C ALA A 330 15.90 3.32 -2.03
N LEU A 331 16.39 4.21 -1.17
CA LEU A 331 15.76 4.52 0.11
C LEU A 331 14.40 5.19 -0.06
N ARG A 332 14.23 6.04 -1.09
CA ARG A 332 12.95 6.67 -1.41
C ARG A 332 11.90 5.63 -1.82
N MET A 333 12.28 4.71 -2.72
CA MET A 333 11.40 3.60 -3.14
C MET A 333 11.07 2.67 -1.97
N LEU A 334 12.03 2.42 -1.10
CA LEU A 334 11.85 1.59 0.08
C LEU A 334 10.87 2.23 1.08
N ALA A 335 10.99 3.54 1.33
CA ALA A 335 10.03 4.26 2.17
C ALA A 335 8.59 4.14 1.61
N ALA A 336 8.43 4.29 0.28
CA ALA A 336 7.13 4.09 -0.37
C ALA A 336 6.64 2.63 -0.27
N ALA A 337 7.52 1.64 -0.43
CA ALA A 337 7.16 0.23 -0.30
C ALA A 337 6.66 -0.10 1.12
N VAL A 338 7.35 0.41 2.16
CA VAL A 338 6.91 0.24 3.55
C VAL A 338 5.59 0.98 3.79
N ALA A 339 5.42 2.18 3.23
CA ALA A 339 4.15 2.91 3.32
C ALA A 339 2.98 2.13 2.69
N VAL A 340 3.19 1.55 1.51
CA VAL A 340 2.19 0.67 0.87
C VAL A 340 1.90 -0.56 1.74
N LEU A 341 2.92 -1.17 2.35
CA LEU A 341 2.75 -2.30 3.26
C LEU A 341 1.88 -1.92 4.47
N VAL A 342 2.12 -0.75 5.08
CA VAL A 342 1.29 -0.23 6.19
C VAL A 342 -0.16 -0.04 5.74
N MET A 343 -0.38 0.59 4.58
CA MET A 343 -1.73 0.81 4.05
C MET A 343 -2.43 -0.50 3.68
N ALA A 344 -1.72 -1.45 3.07
CA ALA A 344 -2.24 -2.78 2.77
C ALA A 344 -2.63 -3.55 4.04
N ARG A 345 -1.80 -3.46 5.09
CA ARG A 345 -2.10 -4.07 6.38
C ARG A 345 -3.39 -3.50 7.00
N ILE A 346 -3.56 -2.17 6.96
CA ILE A 346 -4.77 -1.50 7.46
C ILE A 346 -6.00 -1.92 6.64
N ALA A 347 -5.87 -2.03 5.32
CA ALA A 347 -6.95 -2.46 4.45
C ALA A 347 -7.33 -3.93 4.64
N TRP A 348 -6.34 -4.80 4.89
CA TRP A 348 -6.56 -6.24 5.13
C TRP A 348 -7.19 -6.50 6.49
N GLU A 349 -6.73 -5.81 7.54
CA GLU A 349 -7.23 -5.97 8.90
C GLU A 349 -7.64 -4.60 9.48
N PRO A 350 -8.86 -4.13 9.20
CA PRO A 350 -9.34 -2.84 9.71
C PRO A 350 -9.50 -2.83 11.25
N ARG A 351 -9.50 -3.98 11.90
CA ARG A 351 -9.58 -4.12 13.37
C ARG A 351 -8.21 -4.02 14.08
N ILE A 352 -7.28 -3.31 13.49
CA ILE A 352 -5.91 -3.14 14.03
C ILE A 352 -5.90 -2.63 15.47
N VAL A 353 -6.88 -1.82 15.85
CA VAL A 353 -6.97 -1.22 17.18
C VAL A 353 -7.47 -2.20 18.25
N GLY A 354 -8.01 -3.37 17.85
CA GLY A 354 -8.56 -4.35 18.78
C GLY A 354 -9.95 -3.98 19.33
N PRO A 355 -10.54 -4.81 20.20
CA PRO A 355 -11.85 -4.54 20.79
C PRO A 355 -11.82 -3.41 21.84
N ASP A 356 -10.70 -3.22 22.54
CA ASP A 356 -10.56 -2.28 23.66
C ASP A 356 -9.95 -0.96 23.16
N VAL A 357 -10.77 -0.14 22.52
CA VAL A 357 -10.34 1.18 22.00
C VAL A 357 -10.12 2.20 23.12
N GLY A 358 -10.70 1.96 24.29
CA GLY A 358 -10.80 2.93 25.38
C GLY A 358 -12.09 3.75 25.30
N THR A 359 -12.45 4.43 26.36
CA THR A 359 -13.70 5.23 26.44
C THR A 359 -13.46 6.74 26.38
N THR A 360 -12.21 7.19 26.49
CA THR A 360 -11.83 8.61 26.45
C THR A 360 -11.90 9.16 25.03
N PRO A 361 -12.66 10.24 24.77
CA PRO A 361 -12.66 10.90 23.46
C PRO A 361 -11.27 11.46 23.14
N ILE A 362 -10.83 11.33 21.89
CA ILE A 362 -9.56 11.80 21.33
C ILE A 362 -8.33 11.04 21.87
N PHE A 363 -8.22 10.87 23.21
CA PHE A 363 -7.06 10.19 23.82
C PHE A 363 -7.34 8.70 24.00
N ASN A 364 -7.38 7.97 22.90
CA ASN A 364 -7.69 6.56 22.80
C ASN A 364 -6.76 5.83 21.82
N TRP A 365 -6.97 4.54 21.61
CA TRP A 365 -6.16 3.76 20.68
C TRP A 365 -6.24 4.18 19.21
N LEU A 366 -7.31 4.88 18.78
CA LEU A 366 -7.42 5.41 17.42
C LEU A 366 -6.37 6.51 17.18
N LEU A 367 -6.19 7.41 18.16
CA LEU A 367 -5.16 8.44 18.07
C LEU A 367 -3.76 7.82 17.99
N TYR A 368 -3.46 6.80 18.81
CA TYR A 368 -2.16 6.15 18.76
C TYR A 368 -1.98 5.37 17.44
N GLY A 369 -2.94 4.56 17.03
CA GLY A 369 -2.85 3.73 15.84
C GLY A 369 -2.84 4.53 14.53
N TYR A 370 -3.84 5.37 14.32
CA TYR A 370 -3.99 6.14 13.09
C TYR A 370 -3.31 7.50 13.15
N GLY A 371 -3.33 8.19 14.32
CA GLY A 371 -2.80 9.54 14.42
C GLY A 371 -1.27 9.59 14.37
N ILE A 372 -0.57 8.74 15.12
CA ILE A 372 0.90 8.64 15.04
C ILE A 372 1.31 8.21 13.64
N SER A 373 0.60 7.25 13.05
CA SER A 373 0.87 6.78 11.69
C SER A 373 0.67 7.88 10.65
N ALA A 374 -0.42 8.67 10.75
CA ALA A 374 -0.67 9.83 9.88
C ALA A 374 0.43 10.90 10.02
N ALA A 375 0.83 11.21 11.24
CA ALA A 375 1.92 12.15 11.52
C ALA A 375 3.26 11.66 10.96
N ALA A 376 3.59 10.39 11.13
CA ALA A 376 4.80 9.79 10.58
C ALA A 376 4.83 9.86 9.04
N PHE A 377 3.71 9.57 8.39
CA PHE A 377 3.57 9.70 6.94
C PHE A 377 3.67 11.16 6.49
N ALA A 378 3.04 12.09 7.20
CA ALA A 378 3.13 13.52 6.87
C ALA A 378 4.57 14.04 6.99
N VAL A 379 5.31 13.64 8.03
CA VAL A 379 6.73 13.95 8.20
C VAL A 379 7.55 13.31 7.09
N GLY A 380 7.35 12.02 6.82
CA GLY A 380 8.06 11.29 5.77
C GLY A 380 7.84 11.90 4.39
N GLY A 381 6.59 12.19 4.03
CA GLY A 381 6.23 12.86 2.77
C GLY A 381 6.83 14.25 2.66
N HIS A 382 6.79 15.04 3.74
CA HIS A 382 7.44 16.35 3.79
C HIS A 382 8.95 16.27 3.53
N LEU A 383 9.66 15.34 4.19
CA LEU A 383 11.10 15.15 4.02
C LEU A 383 11.45 14.75 2.58
N LEU A 384 10.70 13.82 1.99
CA LEU A 384 10.95 13.41 0.61
C LEU A 384 10.64 14.51 -0.39
N ARG A 385 9.55 15.29 -0.22
CA ARG A 385 9.21 16.42 -1.09
C ARG A 385 10.23 17.55 -1.09
N ARG A 386 10.98 17.74 0.00
CA ARG A 386 12.08 18.71 0.03
C ARG A 386 13.09 18.51 -1.10
N ARG A 387 13.25 17.27 -1.57
CA ARG A 387 14.14 16.91 -2.67
C ARG A 387 13.43 16.86 -4.02
N ALA A 388 12.28 16.15 -4.07
CA ALA A 388 11.50 16.01 -5.29
C ALA A 388 10.06 15.59 -4.96
N ASP A 389 9.06 16.11 -5.70
CA ASP A 389 7.68 15.63 -5.69
C ASP A 389 7.53 14.48 -6.69
N ASP A 390 8.09 13.30 -6.34
CA ASP A 390 8.10 12.09 -7.13
C ASP A 390 7.08 11.04 -6.64
N GLY A 391 7.04 9.88 -7.33
CA GLY A 391 6.15 8.77 -6.96
C GLY A 391 6.23 8.37 -5.49
N PRO A 392 7.41 8.11 -4.92
CA PRO A 392 7.58 7.81 -3.49
C PRO A 392 7.00 8.86 -2.55
N ALA A 393 7.29 10.15 -2.77
CA ALA A 393 6.76 11.23 -1.95
C ALA A 393 5.23 11.29 -2.03
N ARG A 394 4.68 11.17 -3.24
CA ARG A 394 3.23 11.17 -3.49
C ARG A 394 2.52 10.00 -2.83
N THR A 395 3.12 8.81 -2.85
CA THR A 395 2.56 7.61 -2.20
C THR A 395 2.42 7.83 -0.68
N ILE A 396 3.46 8.35 -0.04
CA ILE A 396 3.45 8.60 1.41
C ILE A 396 2.46 9.71 1.76
N ASP A 397 2.42 10.80 1.00
CA ASP A 397 1.46 11.89 1.22
C ASP A 397 0.00 11.44 1.04
N SER A 398 -0.28 10.60 0.05
CA SER A 398 -1.61 10.02 -0.14
C SER A 398 -2.02 9.19 1.06
N GLY A 399 -1.10 8.38 1.59
CA GLY A 399 -1.30 7.60 2.81
C GLY A 399 -1.56 8.50 4.03
N ALA A 400 -0.84 9.63 4.17
CA ALA A 400 -1.07 10.59 5.25
C ALA A 400 -2.49 11.15 5.23
N ILE A 401 -3.01 11.53 4.05
CA ILE A 401 -4.38 12.02 3.90
C ILE A 401 -5.39 10.94 4.28
N VAL A 402 -5.22 9.72 3.75
CA VAL A 402 -6.13 8.60 4.05
C VAL A 402 -6.15 8.27 5.53
N LEU A 403 -4.99 8.18 6.19
CA LEU A 403 -4.90 7.93 7.63
C LEU A 403 -5.55 9.04 8.46
N THR A 404 -5.42 10.30 8.03
CA THR A 404 -6.06 11.44 8.70
C THR A 404 -7.58 11.38 8.56
N VAL A 405 -8.10 11.01 7.39
CA VAL A 405 -9.55 10.80 7.17
C VAL A 405 -10.07 9.66 8.03
N LEU A 406 -9.36 8.52 8.02
CA LEU A 406 -9.72 7.35 8.84
C LEU A 406 -9.75 7.70 10.34
N LEU A 407 -8.73 8.41 10.83
CA LEU A 407 -8.68 8.89 12.22
C LEU A 407 -9.91 9.74 12.53
N ALA A 408 -10.15 10.79 11.73
CA ALA A 408 -11.22 11.74 12.00
C ALA A 408 -12.60 11.06 12.01
N PHE A 409 -12.87 10.17 11.05
CA PHE A 409 -14.15 9.47 10.97
C PHE A 409 -14.32 8.41 12.06
N SER A 410 -13.24 7.71 12.42
CA SER A 410 -13.26 6.74 13.51
C SER A 410 -13.44 7.43 14.87
N GLU A 411 -12.82 8.59 15.10
CA GLU A 411 -12.99 9.38 16.32
C GLU A 411 -14.42 9.93 16.47
N ILE A 412 -15.03 10.41 15.36
CA ILE A 412 -16.44 10.84 15.38
C ILE A 412 -17.33 9.66 15.81
N ARG A 413 -17.09 8.49 15.23
CA ARG A 413 -17.86 7.30 15.53
C ARG A 413 -17.65 6.84 16.98
N HIS A 414 -16.39 6.84 17.45
CA HIS A 414 -16.04 6.56 18.84
C HIS A 414 -16.75 7.51 19.80
N PHE A 415 -16.76 8.80 19.51
CA PHE A 415 -17.42 9.82 20.33
C PHE A 415 -18.94 9.59 20.42
N ILE A 416 -19.59 9.37 19.27
CA ILE A 416 -21.06 9.19 19.20
C ILE A 416 -21.50 7.91 19.90
N TYR A 417 -20.76 6.80 19.73
CA TYR A 417 -21.15 5.48 20.25
C TYR A 417 -20.38 5.06 21.50
N ARG A 418 -19.75 6.00 22.21
CA ARG A 418 -19.07 5.79 23.48
C ARG A 418 -18.06 4.63 23.46
N GLY A 419 -17.27 4.55 22.42
CA GLY A 419 -16.21 3.54 22.25
C GLY A 419 -16.53 2.41 21.27
N ASP A 420 -17.79 2.15 20.95
CA ASP A 420 -18.16 1.12 19.96
C ASP A 420 -18.07 1.65 18.53
N ILE A 421 -16.89 1.53 17.93
CA ILE A 421 -16.64 1.94 16.54
C ILE A 421 -17.20 0.96 15.50
N TYR A 422 -17.63 -0.25 15.90
CA TYR A 422 -18.09 -1.31 14.99
C TYR A 422 -19.61 -1.41 14.88
N ARG A 423 -20.35 -0.50 15.52
CA ARG A 423 -21.81 -0.49 15.47
C ARG A 423 -22.33 -0.33 14.04
N ASN A 424 -23.32 -1.13 13.64
CA ASN A 424 -23.85 -1.19 12.27
C ASN A 424 -24.81 -0.05 11.89
N SER A 425 -25.15 0.86 12.81
CA SER A 425 -26.07 1.98 12.54
C SER A 425 -25.33 3.31 12.48
N THR A 426 -25.66 4.12 11.48
CA THR A 426 -25.21 5.53 11.40
C THR A 426 -26.42 6.41 11.71
N GLY A 427 -26.29 7.37 12.64
CA GLY A 427 -27.30 8.37 12.95
C GLY A 427 -27.05 9.70 12.23
N LEU A 428 -28.03 10.62 12.31
CA LEU A 428 -27.89 11.98 11.77
C LEU A 428 -26.71 12.72 12.40
N ALA A 429 -26.47 12.56 13.72
CA ALA A 429 -25.36 13.20 14.42
C ALA A 429 -23.99 12.79 13.87
N GLU A 430 -23.78 11.50 13.60
CA GLU A 430 -22.51 11.00 13.03
C GLU A 430 -22.27 11.61 11.65
N LEU A 431 -23.26 11.53 10.76
CA LEU A 431 -23.16 12.05 9.41
C LEU A 431 -22.95 13.57 9.38
N ALA A 432 -23.62 14.30 10.26
CA ALA A 432 -23.48 15.75 10.39
C ALA A 432 -22.04 16.17 10.76
N LEU A 433 -21.43 15.46 11.72
CA LEU A 433 -20.04 15.67 12.10
C LEU A 433 -19.07 15.27 10.97
N GLN A 434 -19.33 14.13 10.31
CA GLN A 434 -18.50 13.68 9.18
C GLN A 434 -18.50 14.68 8.03
N VAL A 435 -19.66 15.23 7.69
CA VAL A 435 -19.77 16.29 6.65
C VAL A 435 -19.03 17.55 7.07
N SER A 436 -19.22 18.02 8.31
CA SER A 436 -18.54 19.21 8.83
C SER A 436 -17.02 19.03 8.83
N VAL A 437 -16.52 17.90 9.30
CA VAL A 437 -15.08 17.57 9.29
C VAL A 437 -14.57 17.39 7.86
N GLY A 438 -15.33 16.75 6.97
CA GLY A 438 -14.98 16.63 5.55
C GLY A 438 -14.81 17.99 4.85
N LEU A 439 -15.71 18.95 5.10
CA LEU A 439 -15.58 20.33 4.60
C LEU A 439 -14.35 21.03 5.21
N ALA A 440 -14.14 20.90 6.52
CA ALA A 440 -12.98 21.48 7.20
C ALA A 440 -11.65 20.91 6.66
N MET A 441 -11.58 19.59 6.43
CA MET A 441 -10.42 18.93 5.81
C MET A 441 -10.21 19.41 4.37
N THR A 442 -11.28 19.59 3.60
CA THR A 442 -11.20 20.16 2.24
C THR A 442 -10.60 21.57 2.27
N ILE A 443 -11.06 22.42 3.19
CA ILE A 443 -10.53 23.77 3.41
C ILE A 443 -9.03 23.71 3.78
N GLY A 444 -8.67 22.81 4.67
CA GLY A 444 -7.27 22.57 5.09
C GLY A 444 -6.38 22.12 3.94
N LEU A 445 -6.84 21.16 3.14
CA LEU A 445 -6.10 20.67 1.96
C LEU A 445 -5.97 21.73 0.87
N GLU A 446 -7.00 22.55 0.65
CA GLU A 446 -6.93 23.70 -0.28
C GLU A 446 -5.87 24.73 0.15
N ARG A 447 -5.73 24.99 1.47
CA ARG A 447 -4.64 25.82 1.99
C ARG A 447 -3.28 25.16 1.82
N LEU A 448 -3.20 23.88 2.18
CA LEU A 448 -1.94 23.10 2.11
C LEU A 448 -1.43 23.02 0.66
N ARG A 449 -2.32 22.83 -0.32
CA ARG A 449 -2.02 22.83 -1.74
C ARG A 449 -1.30 24.11 -2.20
N LEU A 450 -1.75 25.26 -1.73
CA LEU A 450 -1.15 26.55 -2.10
C LEU A 450 0.29 26.69 -1.59
N HIS A 451 0.60 26.08 -0.44
CA HIS A 451 1.94 26.13 0.15
C HIS A 451 2.87 25.06 -0.41
N THR A 452 2.37 23.85 -0.63
CA THR A 452 3.21 22.70 -1.01
C THR A 452 3.35 22.51 -2.51
N ARG A 453 2.38 23.02 -3.30
CA ARG A 453 2.27 22.78 -4.76
C ARG A 453 2.32 21.31 -5.15
N SER A 454 2.00 20.41 -4.23
CA SER A 454 2.00 18.95 -4.47
C SER A 454 0.74 18.53 -5.21
N LEU A 455 0.91 17.63 -6.20
CA LEU A 455 -0.20 17.02 -6.92
C LEU A 455 -1.16 16.27 -5.99
N VAL A 456 -0.62 15.61 -4.94
CA VAL A 456 -1.43 14.84 -4.00
C VAL A 456 -2.36 15.73 -3.19
N HIS A 457 -1.89 16.89 -2.72
CA HIS A 457 -2.74 17.83 -2.00
C HIS A 457 -3.78 18.48 -2.92
N ASP A 458 -3.42 18.68 -4.20
CA ASP A 458 -4.34 19.23 -5.20
C ASP A 458 -5.49 18.25 -5.51
N VAL A 459 -5.16 17.01 -5.83
CA VAL A 459 -6.14 15.94 -6.12
C VAL A 459 -6.85 15.50 -4.84
N GLY A 460 -6.15 15.40 -3.71
CA GLY A 460 -6.71 15.04 -2.41
C GLY A 460 -7.82 16.00 -1.97
N ALA A 461 -7.62 17.31 -2.16
CA ALA A 461 -8.65 18.30 -1.88
C ALA A 461 -9.92 18.08 -2.73
N LEU A 462 -9.75 17.74 -4.01
CA LEU A 462 -10.87 17.46 -4.92
C LEU A 462 -11.61 16.17 -4.52
N VAL A 463 -10.88 15.11 -4.16
CA VAL A 463 -11.46 13.83 -3.76
C VAL A 463 -12.25 13.98 -2.46
N VAL A 464 -11.66 14.63 -1.44
CA VAL A 464 -12.35 14.85 -0.16
C VAL A 464 -13.57 15.75 -0.36
N ALA A 465 -13.48 16.80 -1.18
CA ALA A 465 -14.61 17.65 -1.53
C ALA A 465 -15.74 16.87 -2.21
N ALA A 466 -15.42 16.02 -3.19
CA ALA A 466 -16.40 15.21 -3.91
C ALA A 466 -17.09 14.19 -3.00
N LEU A 467 -16.32 13.50 -2.15
CA LEU A 467 -16.88 12.55 -1.16
C LEU A 467 -17.78 13.27 -0.14
N THR A 468 -17.37 14.46 0.31
CA THR A 468 -18.19 15.26 1.24
C THR A 468 -19.47 15.77 0.57
N LEU A 469 -19.39 16.22 -0.68
CA LEU A 469 -20.58 16.62 -1.45
C LEU A 469 -21.53 15.43 -1.64
N MET A 470 -21.00 14.24 -1.95
CA MET A 470 -21.79 13.01 -2.04
C MET A 470 -22.47 12.68 -0.69
N ALA A 471 -21.76 12.83 0.43
CA ALA A 471 -22.33 12.65 1.77
C ALA A 471 -23.42 13.66 2.09
N ILE A 472 -23.29 14.91 1.64
CA ILE A 472 -24.36 15.93 1.75
C ILE A 472 -25.59 15.51 0.94
N VAL A 473 -25.41 15.17 -0.34
CA VAL A 473 -26.52 14.89 -1.26
C VAL A 473 -27.20 13.55 -0.91
N LEU A 474 -26.45 12.46 -0.83
CA LEU A 474 -27.01 11.14 -0.58
C LEU A 474 -27.28 10.90 0.91
N GLY A 475 -26.45 11.45 1.77
CA GLY A 475 -26.55 11.30 3.22
C GLY A 475 -27.60 12.25 3.82
N LEU A 476 -27.27 13.54 3.91
CA LEU A 476 -28.12 14.51 4.60
C LEU A 476 -29.43 14.82 3.88
N ALA A 477 -29.42 14.94 2.55
CA ALA A 477 -30.62 15.30 1.81
C ALA A 477 -31.57 14.11 1.58
N VAL A 478 -31.06 12.86 1.56
CA VAL A 478 -31.87 11.66 1.27
C VAL A 478 -31.91 10.70 2.45
N SER A 479 -30.80 10.00 2.77
CA SER A 479 -30.84 8.83 3.65
C SER A 479 -31.07 9.19 5.13
N LYS A 480 -30.60 10.33 5.60
CA LYS A 480 -30.69 10.83 6.99
C LYS A 480 -31.41 12.17 7.07
N ASN A 481 -32.31 12.45 6.13
CA ASN A 481 -33.13 13.64 6.19
C ASN A 481 -34.10 13.55 7.37
N PRO A 482 -34.11 14.51 8.31
CA PRO A 482 -34.98 14.49 9.48
C PRO A 482 -36.47 14.46 9.13
N LEU A 483 -36.85 14.90 7.93
CA LEU A 483 -38.22 14.82 7.44
C LEU A 483 -38.66 13.38 7.09
N LEU A 484 -37.69 12.48 6.86
CA LEU A 484 -37.95 11.11 6.42
C LEU A 484 -37.66 10.06 7.50
N THR A 485 -36.69 10.33 8.38
CA THR A 485 -36.16 9.31 9.30
C THR A 485 -36.90 9.24 10.64
N GLY A 486 -37.57 10.30 11.06
CA GLY A 486 -38.19 10.36 12.39
C GLY A 486 -37.20 10.41 13.55
N GLU A 487 -35.90 10.59 13.27
CA GLU A 487 -34.90 10.79 14.33
C GLU A 487 -35.15 12.13 15.03
N PRO A 488 -35.17 12.19 16.39
CA PRO A 488 -35.34 13.44 17.11
C PRO A 488 -34.14 14.36 16.88
N VAL A 489 -34.41 15.63 16.55
CA VAL A 489 -33.36 16.61 16.26
C VAL A 489 -32.84 17.35 17.49
N GLY A 490 -33.49 17.20 18.65
CA GLY A 490 -33.09 17.82 19.92
C GLY A 490 -33.45 19.30 20.02
N GLY A 491 -32.92 19.99 21.00
CA GLY A 491 -33.24 21.34 21.50
C GLY A 491 -33.55 22.45 20.47
N SER A 492 -33.96 23.63 20.97
CA SER A 492 -34.59 24.66 20.17
C SER A 492 -33.71 25.38 19.16
N PHE A 493 -32.41 25.60 19.42
CA PHE A 493 -31.48 26.31 18.51
C PHE A 493 -30.14 25.59 18.39
N VAL A 494 -29.67 24.93 19.46
CA VAL A 494 -28.46 24.10 19.41
C VAL A 494 -28.92 22.67 19.29
N ASN A 495 -29.13 22.23 18.09
CA ASN A 495 -29.74 20.96 17.74
C ASN A 495 -28.98 20.26 16.60
N LEU A 496 -29.42 19.08 16.20
CA LEU A 496 -28.81 18.33 15.09
C LEU A 496 -29.02 18.99 13.73
N ILE A 497 -30.02 19.89 13.60
CA ILE A 497 -30.25 20.66 12.35
C ILE A 497 -29.12 21.69 12.16
N LEU A 498 -28.75 22.40 13.23
CA LEU A 498 -27.61 23.32 13.21
C LEU A 498 -26.32 22.59 12.85
N LEU A 499 -26.08 21.43 13.48
CA LEU A 499 -24.88 20.64 13.25
C LEU A 499 -24.82 20.04 11.83
N GLY A 500 -25.96 19.56 11.30
CA GLY A 500 -26.04 18.86 10.01
C GLY A 500 -26.15 19.78 8.82
N TYR A 501 -26.79 20.94 8.98
CA TYR A 501 -27.09 21.85 7.86
C TYR A 501 -26.50 23.24 8.07
N GLY A 502 -26.63 23.82 9.27
CA GLY A 502 -26.17 25.18 9.54
C GLY A 502 -24.64 25.30 9.52
N LEU A 503 -23.93 24.48 10.29
CA LEU A 503 -22.46 24.47 10.33
C LEU A 503 -21.85 24.09 8.96
N PRO A 504 -22.31 23.06 8.27
CA PRO A 504 -21.85 22.76 6.91
C PRO A 504 -22.09 23.88 5.91
N ALA A 505 -23.22 24.63 6.02
CA ALA A 505 -23.49 25.78 5.17
C ALA A 505 -22.39 26.87 5.31
N VAL A 506 -22.01 27.16 6.56
CA VAL A 506 -20.94 28.13 6.85
C VAL A 506 -19.59 27.64 6.30
N LEU A 507 -19.26 26.36 6.51
CA LEU A 507 -18.01 25.77 6.01
C LEU A 507 -17.97 25.74 4.47
N ALA A 508 -19.09 25.41 3.82
CA ALA A 508 -19.19 25.43 2.35
C ALA A 508 -19.06 26.86 1.80
N ALA A 509 -19.62 27.86 2.49
CA ALA A 509 -19.43 29.26 2.15
C ALA A 509 -17.96 29.70 2.29
N ALA A 510 -17.30 29.30 3.37
CA ALA A 510 -15.87 29.54 3.57
C ALA A 510 -15.02 28.88 2.47
N LEU A 511 -15.33 27.64 2.07
CA LEU A 511 -14.70 26.94 0.96
C LEU A 511 -14.89 27.71 -0.36
N ALA A 512 -16.11 28.17 -0.66
CA ALA A 512 -16.41 28.94 -1.86
C ALA A 512 -15.61 30.24 -1.93
N LEU A 513 -15.48 30.94 -0.81
CA LEU A 513 -14.70 32.17 -0.72
C LEU A 513 -13.20 31.91 -0.88
N GLN A 514 -12.67 30.88 -0.23
CA GLN A 514 -11.25 30.54 -0.28
C GLN A 514 -10.81 30.09 -1.68
N THR A 515 -11.66 29.39 -2.41
CA THR A 515 -11.34 28.83 -3.73
C THR A 515 -11.62 29.78 -4.88
N ARG A 516 -12.25 30.93 -4.61
CA ARG A 516 -12.57 31.96 -5.60
C ARG A 516 -11.30 32.50 -6.24
N GLY A 517 -11.22 32.42 -7.57
CA GLY A 517 -10.08 32.90 -8.35
C GLY A 517 -8.85 31.99 -8.33
N VAL A 518 -8.88 30.91 -7.52
CA VAL A 518 -7.78 29.94 -7.40
C VAL A 518 -8.15 28.59 -8.06
N ARG A 519 -9.41 28.21 -7.98
CA ARG A 519 -9.97 27.02 -8.64
C ARG A 519 -10.81 27.44 -9.86
N PRO A 520 -11.11 26.51 -10.77
CA PRO A 520 -12.06 26.74 -11.85
C PRO A 520 -13.41 27.24 -11.32
N ARG A 521 -14.08 28.11 -12.06
CA ARG A 521 -15.34 28.75 -11.64
C ARG A 521 -16.42 27.78 -11.20
N PHE A 522 -16.52 26.61 -11.86
CA PHE A 522 -17.52 25.60 -11.50
C PHE A 522 -17.31 25.06 -10.08
N TYR A 523 -16.07 24.87 -9.61
CA TYR A 523 -15.78 24.35 -8.27
C TYR A 523 -16.25 25.32 -7.17
N SER A 524 -15.84 26.58 -7.26
CA SER A 524 -16.26 27.61 -6.29
C SER A 524 -17.77 27.89 -6.38
N ALA A 525 -18.37 27.78 -7.56
CA ALA A 525 -19.80 27.90 -7.75
C ALA A 525 -20.56 26.74 -7.11
N THR A 526 -20.10 25.49 -7.27
CA THR A 526 -20.67 24.32 -6.60
C THR A 526 -20.62 24.47 -5.08
N ALA A 527 -19.50 24.88 -4.52
CA ALA A 527 -19.39 25.15 -3.08
C ALA A 527 -20.35 26.25 -2.61
N ALA A 528 -20.50 27.33 -3.40
CA ALA A 528 -21.44 28.42 -3.09
C ALA A 528 -22.92 27.95 -3.17
N VAL A 529 -23.28 27.19 -4.19
CA VAL A 529 -24.63 26.60 -4.33
C VAL A 529 -24.93 25.66 -3.16
N THR A 530 -23.96 24.80 -2.81
CA THR A 530 -24.09 23.90 -1.64
C THR A 530 -24.30 24.70 -0.35
N ALA A 531 -23.56 25.79 -0.15
CA ALA A 531 -23.74 26.67 1.02
C ALA A 531 -25.15 27.27 1.11
N VAL A 532 -25.66 27.81 0.00
CA VAL A 532 -27.00 28.38 -0.05
C VAL A 532 -28.09 27.32 0.13
N ALA A 533 -27.94 26.15 -0.50
CA ALA A 533 -28.88 25.04 -0.36
C ALA A 533 -28.94 24.51 1.08
N LEU A 534 -27.80 24.33 1.73
CA LEU A 534 -27.72 23.89 3.12
C LEU A 534 -28.28 24.95 4.07
N ALA A 535 -28.00 26.25 3.85
CA ALA A 535 -28.58 27.34 4.65
C ALA A 535 -30.10 27.41 4.50
N LEU A 536 -30.62 27.24 3.30
CA LEU A 536 -32.06 27.22 3.05
C LEU A 536 -32.72 26.00 3.67
N ALA A 537 -32.06 24.81 3.59
CA ALA A 537 -32.53 23.60 4.27
C ALA A 537 -32.50 23.78 5.80
N TYR A 538 -31.43 24.35 6.35
CA TYR A 538 -31.34 24.68 7.79
C TYR A 538 -32.55 25.52 8.23
N LEU A 539 -32.79 26.64 7.57
CA LEU A 539 -33.88 27.56 7.89
C LEU A 539 -35.26 26.90 7.76
N SER A 540 -35.44 26.05 6.74
CA SER A 540 -36.69 25.30 6.55
C SER A 540 -36.92 24.27 7.63
N LEU A 541 -35.88 23.50 8.03
CA LEU A 541 -35.98 22.50 9.08
C LEU A 541 -36.18 23.15 10.46
N GLU A 542 -35.55 24.30 10.74
CA GLU A 542 -35.80 25.07 11.97
C GLU A 542 -37.24 25.60 12.01
N ALA A 543 -37.74 26.14 10.91
CA ALA A 543 -39.13 26.55 10.84
C ALA A 543 -40.09 25.39 11.13
N ARG A 544 -39.82 24.18 10.59
CA ARG A 544 -40.61 23.00 10.91
C ARG A 544 -40.51 22.59 12.38
N ALA A 545 -39.30 22.66 12.96
CA ALA A 545 -39.06 22.32 14.36
C ALA A 545 -39.86 23.20 15.33
N LEU A 546 -40.13 24.47 14.95
CA LEU A 546 -40.99 25.37 15.74
C LEU A 546 -42.45 24.87 15.82
N TYR A 547 -42.94 24.18 14.82
CA TYR A 547 -44.32 23.69 14.76
C TYR A 547 -44.48 22.25 15.23
N HIS A 548 -43.47 21.39 14.97
CA HIS A 548 -43.54 19.93 15.20
C HIS A 548 -42.68 19.45 16.38
N GLY A 549 -41.85 20.33 16.97
CA GLY A 549 -40.93 19.97 18.06
C GLY A 549 -39.75 19.13 17.55
N GLU A 550 -39.36 18.13 18.33
CA GLU A 550 -38.15 17.37 18.10
C GLU A 550 -38.23 16.36 16.92
N VAL A 551 -39.46 15.92 16.54
CA VAL A 551 -39.66 14.89 15.50
C VAL A 551 -40.31 15.51 14.28
N LEU A 552 -39.51 15.77 13.25
CA LEU A 552 -39.95 16.55 12.09
C LEU A 552 -40.79 15.77 11.05
N SER A 553 -40.77 14.45 11.09
CA SER A 553 -41.46 13.59 10.15
C SER A 553 -42.98 13.43 10.44
N VAL A 554 -43.43 13.82 11.62
CA VAL A 554 -44.76 13.58 12.12
C VAL A 554 -45.67 14.81 11.93
N GLY A 555 -46.89 14.60 11.50
CA GLY A 555 -47.94 15.60 11.41
C GLY A 555 -48.05 16.33 10.05
N PRO A 556 -49.25 16.80 9.70
CA PRO A 556 -49.47 17.56 8.47
C PRO A 556 -48.95 18.98 8.59
N THR A 557 -48.49 19.55 7.49
CA THR A 557 -48.04 20.95 7.43
C THR A 557 -49.23 21.89 7.56
N SER A 558 -49.23 22.78 8.53
CA SER A 558 -50.29 23.78 8.71
C SER A 558 -50.11 24.98 7.76
N ASN A 559 -51.18 25.73 7.48
CA ASN A 559 -51.10 26.93 6.66
C ASN A 559 -50.16 27.99 7.27
N ALA A 560 -50.14 28.12 8.61
CA ALA A 560 -49.23 29.01 9.32
C ALA A 560 -47.75 28.61 9.14
N GLU A 561 -47.47 27.33 9.21
CA GLU A 561 -46.13 26.78 8.95
C GLU A 561 -45.71 27.06 7.48
N GLN A 562 -46.62 26.86 6.53
CA GLN A 562 -46.36 27.07 5.11
C GLN A 562 -46.02 28.52 4.79
N TYR A 563 -46.73 29.48 5.39
CA TYR A 563 -46.42 30.91 5.26
C TYR A 563 -45.12 31.27 5.97
N THR A 564 -44.77 30.63 7.08
CA THR A 564 -43.50 30.81 7.78
C THR A 564 -42.32 30.45 6.89
N TYR A 565 -42.38 29.35 6.15
CA TYR A 565 -41.33 29.03 5.17
C TYR A 565 -41.12 30.16 4.17
N SER A 566 -42.20 30.71 3.61
CA SER A 566 -42.12 31.77 2.62
C SER A 566 -41.52 33.05 3.20
N ALA A 567 -41.92 33.41 4.42
CA ALA A 567 -41.36 34.59 5.13
C ALA A 567 -39.87 34.42 5.44
N VAL A 568 -39.46 33.27 5.93
CA VAL A 568 -38.05 32.96 6.26
C VAL A 568 -37.19 32.92 4.98
N TRP A 569 -37.66 32.32 3.90
CA TRP A 569 -36.94 32.27 2.63
C TRP A 569 -36.77 33.68 2.03
N LEU A 570 -37.85 34.53 2.11
CA LEU A 570 -37.77 35.92 1.64
C LEU A 570 -36.79 36.71 2.50
N ALA A 571 -36.84 36.57 3.84
CA ALA A 571 -35.91 37.24 4.73
C ALA A 571 -34.45 36.84 4.42
N PHE A 572 -34.19 35.56 4.22
CA PHE A 572 -32.87 35.06 3.82
C PHE A 572 -32.43 35.64 2.46
N GLY A 573 -33.31 35.69 1.47
CA GLY A 573 -33.06 36.32 0.17
C GLY A 573 -32.68 37.81 0.31
N VAL A 574 -33.37 38.56 1.16
CA VAL A 574 -33.10 39.97 1.46
C VAL A 574 -31.74 40.14 2.17
N VAL A 575 -31.44 39.27 3.15
CA VAL A 575 -30.12 39.27 3.84
C VAL A 575 -28.99 39.02 2.86
N LEU A 576 -29.16 38.03 1.97
CA LEU A 576 -28.18 37.78 0.90
C LEU A 576 -28.03 38.97 -0.04
N LEU A 577 -29.12 39.68 -0.39
CA LEU A 577 -29.05 40.88 -1.23
C LEU A 577 -28.27 41.99 -0.53
N ALA A 578 -28.60 42.26 0.73
CA ALA A 578 -27.91 43.27 1.52
C ALA A 578 -26.42 42.94 1.66
N GLY A 579 -26.09 41.69 1.99
CA GLY A 579 -24.70 41.21 2.03
C GLY A 579 -24.00 41.31 0.68
N GLY A 580 -24.68 40.97 -0.41
CA GLY A 580 -24.15 41.08 -1.78
C GLY A 580 -23.90 42.51 -2.23
N VAL A 581 -24.69 43.49 -1.74
CA VAL A 581 -24.49 44.93 -1.98
C VAL A 581 -23.33 45.45 -1.14
N LEU A 582 -23.32 45.15 0.17
CA LEU A 582 -22.29 45.62 1.11
C LEU A 582 -20.90 45.07 0.74
N LEU A 583 -20.81 43.79 0.42
CA LEU A 583 -19.56 43.10 0.03
C LEU A 583 -19.21 43.32 -1.47
N ARG A 584 -20.01 44.06 -2.21
CA ARG A 584 -19.88 44.28 -3.67
C ARG A 584 -19.68 42.96 -4.44
N SER A 585 -20.35 41.89 -4.02
CA SER A 585 -20.20 40.55 -4.55
C SER A 585 -21.34 40.20 -5.51
N GLN A 586 -21.07 40.10 -6.81
CA GLN A 586 -22.05 39.66 -7.82
C GLN A 586 -22.59 38.24 -7.53
N PRO A 587 -21.77 37.21 -7.21
CA PRO A 587 -22.30 35.88 -6.93
C PRO A 587 -23.33 35.82 -5.79
N VAL A 588 -23.12 36.62 -4.73
CA VAL A 588 -24.07 36.65 -3.60
C VAL A 588 -25.39 37.34 -4.04
N ARG A 589 -25.34 38.33 -4.92
CA ARG A 589 -26.55 38.93 -5.49
C ARG A 589 -27.32 37.95 -6.40
N PHE A 590 -26.60 37.15 -7.19
CA PHE A 590 -27.23 36.09 -7.98
C PHE A 590 -27.86 35.00 -7.09
N ALA A 591 -27.20 34.63 -6.02
CA ALA A 591 -27.75 33.70 -5.03
C ALA A 591 -29.03 34.24 -4.38
N SER A 592 -29.02 35.54 -4.00
CA SER A 592 -30.21 36.25 -3.51
C SER A 592 -31.35 36.20 -4.54
N ALA A 593 -31.05 36.53 -5.81
CA ALA A 593 -32.05 36.49 -6.86
C ALA A 593 -32.69 35.11 -7.02
N ALA A 594 -31.87 34.08 -7.00
CA ALA A 594 -32.34 32.69 -7.08
C ALA A 594 -33.27 32.33 -5.91
N VAL A 595 -32.88 32.66 -4.66
CA VAL A 595 -33.70 32.41 -3.47
C VAL A 595 -35.01 33.17 -3.51
N VAL A 596 -34.98 34.45 -3.89
CA VAL A 596 -36.19 35.28 -3.99
C VAL A 596 -37.14 34.77 -5.09
N ILE A 597 -36.59 34.40 -6.26
CA ILE A 597 -37.41 33.81 -7.34
C ILE A 597 -38.04 32.50 -6.87
N LEU A 598 -37.25 31.63 -6.20
CA LEU A 598 -37.77 30.36 -5.65
C LEU A 598 -38.88 30.60 -4.63
N THR A 599 -38.72 31.61 -3.75
CA THR A 599 -39.74 32.01 -2.78
C THR A 599 -41.01 32.48 -3.46
N VAL A 600 -40.88 33.34 -4.47
CA VAL A 600 -42.03 33.85 -5.24
C VAL A 600 -42.76 32.69 -5.94
N LEU A 601 -42.03 31.82 -6.61
CA LEU A 601 -42.62 30.62 -7.23
C LEU A 601 -43.36 29.77 -6.20
N LYS A 602 -42.75 29.51 -5.02
CA LYS A 602 -43.40 28.78 -3.93
C LYS A 602 -44.71 29.44 -3.48
N VAL A 603 -44.67 30.76 -3.23
CA VAL A 603 -45.86 31.49 -2.78
C VAL A 603 -47.00 31.35 -3.79
N PHE A 604 -46.75 31.55 -5.08
CA PHE A 604 -47.81 31.51 -6.08
C PHE A 604 -48.23 30.11 -6.49
N LEU A 605 -47.37 29.13 -6.50
CA LEU A 605 -47.66 27.74 -6.91
C LEU A 605 -48.16 26.85 -5.77
N VAL A 606 -47.68 27.13 -4.52
CA VAL A 606 -47.96 26.28 -3.36
C VAL A 606 -48.90 26.98 -2.37
N ASP A 607 -48.54 28.20 -1.90
CA ASP A 607 -49.26 28.88 -0.83
C ASP A 607 -50.63 29.39 -1.31
N MET A 608 -50.77 29.71 -2.60
CA MET A 608 -52.02 30.17 -3.20
C MET A 608 -52.81 29.08 -3.97
N HIS A 609 -52.43 27.81 -3.80
CA HIS A 609 -53.07 26.69 -4.48
C HIS A 609 -54.60 26.58 -4.15
N ASP A 610 -55.00 26.92 -2.93
CA ASP A 610 -56.38 26.81 -2.45
C ASP A 610 -57.27 27.96 -2.93
N LEU A 611 -56.73 28.94 -3.66
CA LEU A 611 -57.50 30.01 -4.26
C LEU A 611 -58.25 29.50 -5.48
N THR A 612 -59.56 29.72 -5.53
CA THR A 612 -60.42 29.28 -6.65
C THR A 612 -60.98 30.47 -7.45
N GLY A 613 -61.27 30.23 -8.74
CA GLY A 613 -61.95 31.21 -9.59
C GLY A 613 -61.12 32.47 -9.91
N VAL A 614 -61.73 33.65 -9.78
CA VAL A 614 -61.12 34.94 -10.15
C VAL A 614 -59.88 35.24 -9.33
N TYR A 615 -59.81 34.79 -8.05
CA TYR A 615 -58.64 34.99 -7.18
C TYR A 615 -57.41 34.23 -7.65
N GLN A 616 -57.60 33.06 -8.25
CA GLN A 616 -56.50 32.30 -8.84
C GLN A 616 -55.91 33.04 -10.07
N GLY A 617 -56.80 33.59 -10.93
CA GLY A 617 -56.36 34.38 -12.08
C GLY A 617 -55.61 35.63 -11.67
N LEU A 618 -56.09 36.36 -10.65
CA LEU A 618 -55.41 37.52 -10.08
C LEU A 618 -54.04 37.20 -9.45
N SER A 619 -53.94 36.02 -8.80
CA SER A 619 -52.68 35.51 -8.25
C SER A 619 -51.62 35.33 -9.35
N PHE A 620 -51.95 34.70 -10.48
CA PHE A 620 -51.01 34.56 -11.62
C PHE A 620 -50.61 35.89 -12.26
N ILE A 621 -51.54 36.85 -12.36
CA ILE A 621 -51.20 38.19 -12.82
C ILE A 621 -50.27 38.88 -11.84
N GLY A 622 -50.54 38.79 -10.52
CA GLY A 622 -49.67 39.26 -9.46
C GLY A 622 -48.27 38.67 -9.53
N LEU A 623 -48.16 37.34 -9.75
CA LEU A 623 -46.87 36.68 -9.97
C LEU A 623 -46.06 37.32 -11.12
N GLY A 624 -46.74 37.55 -12.27
CA GLY A 624 -46.10 38.18 -13.42
C GLY A 624 -45.58 39.58 -13.11
N VAL A 625 -46.36 40.41 -12.44
CA VAL A 625 -45.95 41.79 -12.03
C VAL A 625 -44.79 41.76 -11.04
N VAL A 626 -44.84 40.88 -10.03
CA VAL A 626 -43.75 40.71 -9.04
C VAL A 626 -42.47 40.24 -9.69
N LEU A 627 -42.52 39.23 -10.57
CA LEU A 627 -41.34 38.76 -11.30
C LEU A 627 -40.74 39.82 -12.21
N LEU A 628 -41.57 40.65 -12.90
CA LEU A 628 -41.09 41.77 -13.68
C LEU A 628 -40.41 42.83 -12.78
N GLY A 629 -41.05 43.19 -11.65
CA GLY A 629 -40.47 44.09 -10.67
C GLY A 629 -39.15 43.63 -10.09
N ILE A 630 -39.06 42.37 -9.73
CA ILE A 630 -37.82 41.71 -9.28
C ILE A 630 -36.77 41.75 -10.40
N GLY A 631 -37.14 41.36 -11.62
CA GLY A 631 -36.25 41.40 -12.78
C GLY A 631 -35.69 42.77 -13.04
N TRP A 632 -36.53 43.86 -12.99
CA TRP A 632 -36.10 45.23 -13.13
C TRP A 632 -35.17 45.69 -12.01
N LEU A 633 -35.48 45.36 -10.73
CA LEU A 633 -34.66 45.68 -9.58
C LEU A 633 -33.28 45.05 -9.67
N TYR A 634 -33.24 43.74 -9.96
CA TYR A 634 -31.99 43.00 -10.08
C TYR A 634 -31.20 43.40 -11.32
N GLN A 635 -31.86 43.73 -12.44
CA GLN A 635 -31.18 44.30 -13.61
C GLN A 635 -30.44 45.59 -13.28
N ARG A 636 -31.05 46.47 -12.48
CA ARG A 636 -30.43 47.70 -12.02
C ARG A 636 -29.28 47.48 -11.04
N LEU A 637 -29.37 46.48 -10.18
CA LEU A 637 -28.36 46.16 -9.16
C LEU A 637 -27.20 45.30 -9.71
N LEU A 638 -27.46 44.39 -10.66
CA LEU A 638 -26.47 43.47 -11.21
C LEU A 638 -25.70 44.08 -12.39
N PHE A 639 -26.37 44.91 -13.19
CA PHE A 639 -25.79 45.55 -14.37
C PHE A 639 -25.82 47.07 -14.21
N PRO A 640 -24.93 47.69 -13.37
CA PRO A 640 -24.82 49.14 -13.33
C PRO A 640 -24.47 49.64 -14.73
N ARG A 641 -25.24 50.57 -15.27
CA ARG A 641 -24.96 51.20 -16.56
C ARG A 641 -23.54 51.78 -16.51
N LEU A 642 -22.67 51.36 -17.42
CA LEU A 642 -21.43 52.08 -17.69
C LEU A 642 -21.81 53.52 -17.98
N PRO A 643 -21.12 54.51 -17.36
CA PRO A 643 -21.31 55.93 -17.72
C PRO A 643 -21.08 56.02 -19.22
N GLY A 644 -22.07 56.59 -19.93
CA GLY A 644 -22.07 56.70 -21.37
C GLY A 644 -20.79 57.29 -21.88
N THR A 645 -20.16 56.62 -22.84
CA THR A 645 -19.23 57.24 -23.78
C THR A 645 -19.98 58.37 -24.45
N GLY A 646 -19.62 59.58 -24.03
CA GLY A 646 -20.19 60.81 -24.57
C GLY A 646 -20.02 60.90 -26.07
N THR A 647 -21.12 61.27 -26.70
CA THR A 647 -21.23 62.08 -27.93
C THR A 647 -19.98 62.17 -28.80
N PHE A 648 -19.94 61.42 -29.89
CA PHE A 648 -19.34 61.92 -31.09
C PHE A 648 -20.33 63.01 -31.63
N ALA A 649 -19.95 64.27 -31.49
CA ALA A 649 -20.53 65.38 -32.23
C ALA A 649 -19.57 65.71 -33.38
N ALA A 650 -20.13 65.66 -34.59
CA ALA A 650 -19.74 66.25 -35.86
C ALA A 650 -18.26 66.31 -36.25
#